data_8c7b80a98322b0ee7f34d45d7ff3a398
#
_entry.id   8c7b80a98322b0ee7f34d45d7ff3a398
#
_cell.length_a   1.000
_cell.length_b   1.000
_cell.length_c   1.000
_cell.angle_alpha   90.00
_cell.angle_beta   90.00
_cell.angle_gamma   90.00
#
_symmetry.space_group_name_H-M   'P 1'
#
loop_
_entity.id
_entity.type
_entity.pdbx_description
1 polymer ?
#
loop_
_entity_poly.entity_id
_entity_poly.type
_entity_poly.pdbx_seq_one_letter_code
_entity_poly.pdbx_strand_id
1 'polypeptide(L)'
;MKYNLYLYAIFSVLISNNLFAQNIEEITVTGSYIGSKSEKISVEVINETDFNNLNISSVGEISKYLASSSGSHFQSNTLDGVDQGMSAITLRGLDHASTLVLLNNKRQTFAGTPSHEGEGYIDVNIIPEIALSRTEILKEGATSLYGSDAVAGVINFITHDEFIGTKISLGHQETSGYDQSDKTLGIIFGKDFENSNLVLAMNFLNRSPLSSSDIPRIAENGLSTLGNTFKVSEPDTVLLGDYAGTYTSGQWVPDPNCETNGGVLVGSFCKFLYGTRFNIVNDEDHKKFYLSYKKRNENLSYKIKAIVANIDVNDNPQSPSYPALSFMSRKIQPGQGGSPFNVPVTWYGRPLGSSFPSPLSPKDIDQYHISSVVNFNINDNSDLELSITQSKHENSHNRPDTINSRMENAIAGNGGSNGNQTWDIFDPLSNSEDLIQYIKGSEQSLRTGKLTSFDAILRTRINENNLAIGIQLNDESLDVKYNELARAEFDQSGNIIKSADLLFLGGGKNIASNRNKKAIFLEIEKILSESFDLLFATRYEKVEDNSSFDPKLSLNFRPTDKLLIRGSVGSSFSTPSMAQLYSSEIALGGVRDVINGVEQSSSLFVRVIQVGNPNLKPATSTNTNLGLLLDISDHASLSIDLWKINYKDRLELEDAQAKITENPDNPEIQRNEYGDITAVSTTFFNEEKTKVRGLDVSFDYKKKLDNGILIDLGMNATHLLNFLTPEHGEEEEGHEGDDDEGHEDHMVNRVGKFNYNAHTHSLPRLRLNAFFGLTHNEIRYSVNGRYLDGYKNLRPLPTAAIASGYENKVDSFLVFDIGATKTFEINNNELKLGLHLMNAFDKSAPLLYDSPDFSFDTRLHDPRGRLINLSLNYEF
;
A
#
# COMPACT_ATOMS: atom_id res chain seq x y z
N MET A 1 -27.73 -9.42 -15.12
CA MET A 1 -28.13 -10.35 -16.23
C MET A 1 -28.51 -9.58 -17.50
N LYS A 2 -27.59 -8.73 -18.07
CA LYS A 2 -27.81 -7.98 -19.34
C LYS A 2 -26.51 -7.62 -20.09
N TYR A 3 -25.39 -8.31 -19.89
CA TYR A 3 -24.13 -8.01 -20.59
C TYR A 3 -23.52 -9.17 -21.40
N ASN A 4 -24.23 -10.27 -21.59
CA ASN A 4 -23.69 -11.49 -22.24
C ASN A 4 -23.90 -11.61 -23.75
N LEU A 5 -24.24 -10.54 -24.47
CA LEU A 5 -24.56 -10.68 -25.91
C LEU A 5 -23.65 -9.93 -26.89
N TYR A 6 -22.62 -9.22 -26.44
CA TYR A 6 -21.74 -8.47 -27.35
C TYR A 6 -20.35 -9.06 -27.58
N LEU A 7 -19.97 -10.13 -26.87
CA LEU A 7 -18.62 -10.71 -26.97
C LEU A 7 -18.43 -11.66 -28.17
N TYR A 8 -19.47 -12.16 -28.81
CA TYR A 8 -19.35 -13.15 -29.89
C TYR A 8 -19.19 -12.57 -31.30
N ALA A 9 -19.35 -11.26 -31.49
CA ALA A 9 -19.32 -10.64 -32.81
C ALA A 9 -17.94 -10.14 -33.26
N ILE A 10 -16.92 -10.10 -32.38
CA ILE A 10 -15.59 -9.53 -32.69
C ILE A 10 -14.56 -10.60 -33.12
N PHE A 11 -14.83 -11.87 -32.90
CA PHE A 11 -13.81 -12.93 -33.04
C PHE A 11 -13.64 -13.52 -34.46
N SER A 12 -14.37 -13.06 -35.48
CA SER A 12 -14.41 -13.75 -36.78
C SER A 12 -13.68 -13.07 -37.96
N VAL A 13 -12.90 -12.02 -37.71
CA VAL A 13 -12.20 -11.32 -38.81
C VAL A 13 -10.73 -11.10 -38.52
N LEU A 14 -9.90 -12.11 -38.43
CA LEU A 14 -8.44 -11.90 -38.38
C LEU A 14 -7.65 -13.16 -38.78
N ILE A 15 -7.31 -13.27 -40.02
CA ILE A 15 -6.14 -14.05 -40.48
C ILE A 15 -5.48 -13.31 -41.63
N SER A 16 -4.18 -13.12 -41.49
CA SER A 16 -3.10 -12.85 -42.47
C SER A 16 -2.48 -11.46 -42.48
N ASN A 17 -1.24 -11.38 -42.05
CA ASN A 17 -0.01 -10.97 -42.76
C ASN A 17 1.15 -10.64 -41.78
N ASN A 18 2.30 -11.25 -42.06
CA ASN A 18 3.57 -11.10 -41.37
C ASN A 18 4.24 -9.75 -41.69
N LEU A 19 4.73 -9.04 -40.66
CA LEU A 19 5.76 -8.00 -40.80
C LEU A 19 6.67 -7.97 -39.57
N PHE A 20 7.97 -7.82 -39.82
CA PHE A 20 9.07 -7.86 -38.87
C PHE A 20 9.01 -6.70 -37.88
N ALA A 21 9.28 -6.96 -36.59
CA ALA A 21 9.46 -5.93 -35.56
C ALA A 21 10.74 -5.13 -35.85
N GLN A 22 10.60 -3.82 -36.04
CA GLN A 22 11.73 -2.87 -35.98
C GLN A 22 11.97 -2.52 -34.52
N ASN A 23 13.22 -2.66 -34.05
CA ASN A 23 13.67 -2.09 -32.80
C ASN A 23 13.50 -0.56 -32.87
N ILE A 24 12.50 -0.05 -32.18
CA ILE A 24 12.33 1.39 -31.93
C ILE A 24 13.24 1.75 -30.77
N GLU A 25 14.13 2.71 -30.97
CA GLU A 25 14.95 3.29 -29.89
C GLU A 25 14.00 3.83 -28.80
N GLU A 26 14.04 3.24 -27.62
CA GLU A 26 13.19 3.63 -26.49
C GLU A 26 13.61 5.02 -26.00
N ILE A 27 12.80 6.04 -26.25
CA ILE A 27 12.99 7.37 -25.69
C ILE A 27 12.34 7.38 -24.32
N THR A 28 13.13 7.49 -23.26
CA THR A 28 12.63 7.71 -21.90
C THR A 28 11.87 9.02 -21.85
N VAL A 29 10.65 8.99 -21.35
CA VAL A 29 9.77 10.17 -21.31
C VAL A 29 9.63 10.76 -19.91
N THR A 30 9.92 10.00 -18.85
CA THR A 30 9.78 10.46 -17.46
C THR A 30 10.93 11.37 -17.04
N GLY A 31 10.61 12.50 -16.40
CA GLY A 31 11.60 13.46 -15.90
C GLY A 31 11.85 14.67 -16.80
N SER A 32 11.24 14.72 -18.01
CA SER A 32 11.31 15.88 -18.89
C SER A 32 10.16 15.91 -19.90
N TYR A 33 9.60 17.07 -20.16
CA TYR A 33 8.64 17.30 -21.25
C TYR A 33 9.29 17.61 -22.59
N ILE A 34 10.57 18.00 -22.61
CA ILE A 34 11.32 18.35 -23.82
C ILE A 34 12.09 17.18 -24.41
N GLY A 35 11.95 15.96 -23.87
CA GLY A 35 12.55 14.74 -24.40
C GLY A 35 14.07 14.63 -24.14
N SER A 36 14.53 15.08 -22.99
CA SER A 36 15.90 14.84 -22.51
C SER A 36 16.21 13.34 -22.44
N LYS A 37 17.44 12.96 -22.79
CA LYS A 37 17.87 11.56 -22.70
C LYS A 37 17.86 11.09 -21.25
N SER A 38 17.48 9.83 -21.02
CA SER A 38 17.45 9.19 -19.68
C SER A 38 18.76 9.29 -18.90
N GLU A 39 19.89 9.30 -19.60
CA GLU A 39 21.22 9.44 -19.01
C GLU A 39 21.41 10.76 -18.24
N LYS A 40 20.75 11.84 -18.69
CA LYS A 40 20.83 13.16 -18.06
C LYS A 40 20.04 13.26 -16.77
N ILE A 41 19.15 12.31 -16.54
CA ILE A 41 18.23 12.27 -15.40
C ILE A 41 18.34 10.87 -14.75
N SER A 42 18.22 10.76 -13.42
CA SER A 42 18.32 9.48 -12.72
C SER A 42 17.03 8.67 -12.88
N VAL A 43 16.84 8.02 -14.02
CA VAL A 43 15.68 7.17 -14.32
C VAL A 43 16.13 5.72 -14.44
N GLU A 44 15.51 4.86 -13.63
CA GLU A 44 15.60 3.39 -13.77
C GLU A 44 14.48 2.93 -14.71
N VAL A 45 14.78 2.10 -15.67
CA VAL A 45 13.82 1.56 -16.62
C VAL A 45 13.75 0.05 -16.48
N ILE A 46 12.56 -0.46 -16.21
CA ILE A 46 12.24 -1.89 -16.23
C ILE A 46 11.45 -2.14 -17.51
N ASN A 47 12.06 -2.72 -18.50
CA ASN A 47 11.40 -3.01 -19.77
C ASN A 47 10.55 -4.29 -19.70
N GLU A 48 9.77 -4.57 -20.75
CA GLU A 48 8.89 -5.74 -20.82
C GLU A 48 9.64 -7.06 -20.57
N THR A 49 10.88 -7.20 -21.09
CA THR A 49 11.68 -8.41 -20.89
C THR A 49 12.10 -8.55 -19.44
N ASP A 50 12.52 -7.46 -18.79
CA ASP A 50 12.88 -7.46 -17.38
C ASP A 50 11.65 -7.78 -16.53
N PHE A 51 10.50 -7.16 -16.81
CA PHE A 51 9.26 -7.43 -16.12
C PHE A 51 8.85 -8.91 -16.23
N ASN A 52 8.91 -9.48 -17.42
CA ASN A 52 8.61 -10.90 -17.64
C ASN A 52 9.58 -11.83 -16.90
N ASN A 53 10.84 -11.43 -16.69
CA ASN A 53 11.82 -12.19 -15.92
C ASN A 53 11.55 -12.20 -14.41
N LEU A 54 10.76 -11.23 -13.89
CA LEU A 54 10.41 -11.17 -12.46
C LEU A 54 9.39 -12.25 -12.08
N ASN A 55 8.62 -12.76 -13.06
CA ASN A 55 7.59 -13.80 -12.85
C ASN A 55 6.58 -13.46 -11.74
N ILE A 56 6.19 -12.20 -11.66
CA ILE A 56 5.19 -11.70 -10.71
C ILE A 56 3.78 -11.88 -11.27
N SER A 57 2.81 -12.09 -10.38
CA SER A 57 1.41 -12.30 -10.74
C SER A 57 0.64 -10.98 -10.89
N SER A 58 1.13 -9.91 -10.28
CA SER A 58 0.51 -8.57 -10.35
C SER A 58 1.55 -7.45 -10.37
N VAL A 59 1.18 -6.27 -10.89
CA VAL A 59 2.08 -5.11 -10.97
C VAL A 59 2.55 -4.65 -9.61
N GLY A 60 1.71 -4.74 -8.57
CA GLY A 60 2.08 -4.33 -7.21
C GLY A 60 3.31 -5.08 -6.66
N GLU A 61 3.52 -6.32 -7.08
CA GLU A 61 4.67 -7.13 -6.64
C GLU A 61 6.02 -6.63 -7.17
N ILE A 62 6.05 -5.70 -8.14
CA ILE A 62 7.29 -5.08 -8.63
C ILE A 62 8.07 -4.40 -7.49
N SER A 63 7.36 -3.91 -6.47
CA SER A 63 7.97 -3.26 -5.29
C SER A 63 8.98 -4.14 -4.56
N LYS A 64 8.84 -5.47 -4.64
CA LYS A 64 9.79 -6.45 -4.07
C LYS A 64 11.15 -6.39 -4.76
N TYR A 65 11.20 -5.96 -6.02
CA TYR A 65 12.38 -5.90 -6.88
C TYR A 65 12.94 -4.48 -7.04
N LEU A 66 12.32 -3.48 -6.41
CA LEU A 66 12.82 -2.11 -6.39
C LEU A 66 13.68 -1.89 -5.13
N ALA A 67 14.99 -1.72 -5.31
CA ALA A 67 15.89 -1.44 -4.19
C ALA A 67 15.54 -0.12 -3.48
N SER A 68 15.02 0.87 -4.21
CA SER A 68 14.59 2.17 -3.68
C SER A 68 13.24 2.16 -2.98
N SER A 69 12.48 1.03 -3.01
CA SER A 69 11.17 0.92 -2.40
C SER A 69 11.26 0.40 -0.96
N SER A 70 10.63 1.08 -0.01
CA SER A 70 10.43 0.62 1.38
C SER A 70 9.07 1.10 1.87
N GLY A 71 8.32 0.23 2.54
CA GLY A 71 6.98 0.55 3.02
C GLY A 71 5.86 0.39 1.99
N SER A 72 6.16 -0.15 0.81
CA SER A 72 5.16 -0.44 -0.22
C SER A 72 4.19 -1.52 0.24
N HIS A 73 2.93 -1.37 -0.16
CA HIS A 73 1.88 -2.36 0.04
C HIS A 73 1.70 -3.18 -1.26
N PHE A 74 1.84 -4.51 -1.19
CA PHE A 74 1.81 -5.38 -2.38
C PHE A 74 0.84 -6.56 -2.21
N GLN A 75 -0.41 -6.29 -1.85
CA GLN A 75 -1.47 -7.31 -1.70
C GLN A 75 -1.22 -8.37 -0.62
N SER A 76 -0.20 -8.21 0.19
CA SER A 76 -0.12 -9.06 1.36
C SER A 76 -1.18 -8.60 2.35
N ASN A 77 -1.68 -9.53 3.10
CA ASN A 77 -2.76 -9.24 3.99
C ASN A 77 -2.27 -8.57 5.23
N THR A 78 -2.88 -7.46 5.49
CA THR A 78 -2.87 -6.82 6.78
C THR A 78 -4.15 -7.20 7.51
N LEU A 79 -4.11 -7.29 8.83
CA LEU A 79 -5.30 -7.55 9.66
C LEU A 79 -6.34 -6.43 9.54
N ASP A 80 -5.93 -5.23 9.18
CA ASP A 80 -6.82 -4.07 9.03
C ASP A 80 -7.80 -4.20 7.88
N GLY A 81 -7.42 -4.89 6.84
CA GLY A 81 -8.30 -5.27 5.77
C GLY A 81 -8.92 -4.16 4.94
N VAL A 82 -8.60 -2.87 5.21
CA VAL A 82 -9.20 -1.76 4.45
C VAL A 82 -8.58 -1.59 3.06
N ASP A 83 -7.30 -1.84 2.90
CA ASP A 83 -6.52 -1.71 1.66
C ASP A 83 -6.22 -3.05 0.97
N GLN A 84 -6.75 -4.17 1.47
CA GLN A 84 -6.63 -5.47 0.81
C GLN A 84 -7.25 -5.46 -0.60
N GLY A 85 -6.60 -6.18 -1.53
CA GLY A 85 -6.95 -6.20 -2.96
C GLY A 85 -6.36 -5.02 -3.76
N MET A 86 -5.78 -4.01 -3.08
CA MET A 86 -5.12 -2.85 -3.67
C MET A 86 -3.61 -2.91 -3.43
N SER A 87 -2.83 -2.19 -4.23
CA SER A 87 -1.37 -2.11 -4.08
C SER A 87 -0.86 -0.70 -4.27
N ALA A 88 0.08 -0.30 -3.43
CA ALA A 88 0.75 1.00 -3.48
C ALA A 88 2.26 0.82 -3.48
N ILE A 89 2.98 1.71 -4.16
CA ILE A 89 4.44 1.69 -4.22
C ILE A 89 4.97 3.00 -3.65
N THR A 90 5.91 2.89 -2.72
CA THR A 90 6.61 4.04 -2.12
C THR A 90 8.09 4.01 -2.46
N LEU A 91 8.73 5.17 -2.47
CA LEU A 91 10.16 5.32 -2.73
C LEU A 91 10.88 5.91 -1.51
N ARG A 92 12.12 5.45 -1.27
CA ARG A 92 13.07 6.02 -0.29
C ARG A 92 12.59 5.99 1.16
N GLY A 93 11.62 5.14 1.48
CA GLY A 93 11.04 5.02 2.82
C GLY A 93 10.17 6.20 3.24
N LEU A 94 9.84 7.09 2.30
CA LEU A 94 8.84 8.13 2.52
C LEU A 94 7.43 7.57 2.35
N ASP A 95 6.44 8.32 2.77
CA ASP A 95 5.03 7.98 2.73
C ASP A 95 4.47 7.84 1.30
N HIS A 96 3.26 7.30 1.18
CA HIS A 96 2.60 7.09 -0.11
C HIS A 96 2.33 8.42 -0.83
N ALA A 97 2.00 9.48 -0.08
CA ALA A 97 1.73 10.81 -0.63
C ALA A 97 2.99 11.51 -1.17
N SER A 98 4.18 10.95 -0.92
CA SER A 98 5.47 11.48 -1.40
C SER A 98 5.94 10.84 -2.72
N THR A 99 5.26 9.79 -3.21
CA THR A 99 5.60 9.09 -4.45
C THR A 99 4.49 9.28 -5.49
N LEU A 100 4.79 10.00 -6.58
CA LEU A 100 3.82 10.18 -7.64
C LEU A 100 3.81 8.97 -8.57
N VAL A 101 2.64 8.36 -8.76
CA VAL A 101 2.41 7.29 -9.72
C VAL A 101 1.66 7.81 -10.92
N LEU A 102 2.21 7.62 -12.11
CA LEU A 102 1.64 8.01 -13.40
C LEU A 102 1.32 6.79 -14.26
N LEU A 103 0.36 6.94 -15.15
CA LEU A 103 0.06 6.00 -16.22
C LEU A 103 0.16 6.74 -17.55
N ASN A 104 1.15 6.38 -18.37
CA ASN A 104 1.43 7.04 -19.65
C ASN A 104 1.59 8.58 -19.51
N ASN A 105 2.33 9.02 -18.51
CA ASN A 105 2.56 10.44 -18.15
C ASN A 105 1.30 11.18 -17.69
N LYS A 106 0.22 10.49 -17.37
CA LYS A 106 -1.02 11.09 -16.89
C LYS A 106 -1.30 10.69 -15.45
N ARG A 107 -1.78 11.65 -14.66
CA ARG A 107 -2.20 11.38 -13.27
C ARG A 107 -3.41 10.47 -13.24
N GLN A 108 -3.46 9.63 -12.22
CA GLN A 108 -4.61 8.81 -11.87
C GLN A 108 -5.31 9.40 -10.63
N THR A 109 -6.55 8.97 -10.39
CA THR A 109 -7.23 9.27 -9.12
C THR A 109 -6.56 8.51 -7.98
N PHE A 110 -6.58 9.10 -6.80
CA PHE A 110 -6.29 8.35 -5.58
C PHE A 110 -7.33 7.24 -5.39
N ALA A 111 -6.92 6.15 -4.76
CA ALA A 111 -7.83 5.15 -4.24
C ALA A 111 -8.88 5.83 -3.34
N GLY A 112 -10.13 5.40 -3.42
CA GLY A 112 -11.19 5.94 -2.56
C GLY A 112 -10.95 5.60 -1.09
N THR A 113 -10.15 4.58 -0.82
CA THR A 113 -9.73 4.16 0.51
C THR A 113 -8.34 4.70 0.78
N PRO A 114 -8.11 5.42 1.89
CA PRO A 114 -6.76 5.81 2.30
C PRO A 114 -5.94 4.59 2.75
N SER A 115 -4.63 4.75 2.87
CA SER A 115 -3.76 3.78 3.53
C SER A 115 -4.12 3.66 5.02
N HIS A 116 -3.55 2.68 5.70
CA HIS A 116 -3.71 2.54 7.16
C HIS A 116 -3.32 3.83 7.92
N GLU A 117 -2.35 4.56 7.42
CA GLU A 117 -1.90 5.85 7.98
C GLU A 117 -2.78 7.05 7.53
N GLY A 118 -3.90 6.81 6.87
CA GLY A 118 -4.82 7.84 6.39
C GLY A 118 -4.36 8.60 5.13
N GLU A 119 -3.27 8.17 4.50
CA GLU A 119 -2.72 8.83 3.32
C GLU A 119 -3.48 8.43 2.06
N GLY A 120 -3.51 9.34 1.08
CA GLY A 120 -3.94 8.99 -0.27
C GLY A 120 -2.84 8.29 -1.04
N TYR A 121 -3.18 7.24 -1.77
CA TYR A 121 -2.27 6.53 -2.67
C TYR A 121 -2.95 6.17 -3.99
N ILE A 122 -2.14 5.79 -4.99
CA ILE A 122 -2.61 5.31 -6.28
C ILE A 122 -2.56 3.78 -6.27
N ASP A 123 -3.70 3.13 -6.55
CA ASP A 123 -3.75 1.69 -6.72
C ASP A 123 -3.14 1.28 -8.07
N VAL A 124 -2.04 0.52 -8.02
CA VAL A 124 -1.33 0.03 -9.22
C VAL A 124 -1.86 -1.31 -9.72
N ASN A 125 -2.73 -1.97 -8.97
CA ASN A 125 -3.29 -3.27 -9.37
C ASN A 125 -4.21 -3.20 -10.59
N ILE A 126 -4.66 -2.02 -10.96
CA ILE A 126 -5.51 -1.84 -12.13
C ILE A 126 -4.79 -2.06 -13.46
N ILE A 127 -3.47 -2.01 -13.47
CA ILE A 127 -2.68 -2.03 -14.71
C ILE A 127 -2.64 -3.47 -15.25
N PRO A 128 -3.11 -3.72 -16.49
CA PRO A 128 -2.97 -5.04 -17.09
C PRO A 128 -1.51 -5.34 -17.40
N GLU A 129 -0.97 -6.41 -16.83
CA GLU A 129 0.44 -6.79 -16.93
C GLU A 129 0.90 -6.97 -18.38
N ILE A 130 0.07 -7.62 -19.20
CA ILE A 130 0.39 -7.87 -20.61
C ILE A 130 0.35 -6.62 -21.49
N ALA A 131 -0.28 -5.55 -21.03
CA ALA A 131 -0.30 -4.26 -21.73
C ALA A 131 0.90 -3.37 -21.39
N LEU A 132 1.70 -3.74 -20.37
CA LEU A 132 2.83 -2.96 -19.91
C LEU A 132 4.02 -3.11 -20.85
N SER A 133 4.47 -2.01 -21.43
CA SER A 133 5.67 -1.95 -22.26
C SER A 133 6.93 -1.75 -21.42
N ARG A 134 6.86 -0.86 -20.42
CA ARG A 134 7.93 -0.61 -19.45
C ARG A 134 7.45 0.18 -18.26
N THR A 135 8.22 0.17 -17.19
CA THR A 135 8.07 1.04 -16.02
C THR A 135 9.30 1.94 -15.92
N GLU A 136 9.07 3.23 -15.78
CA GLU A 136 10.11 4.25 -15.60
C GLU A 136 10.06 4.78 -14.18
N ILE A 137 11.19 4.77 -13.47
CA ILE A 137 11.28 5.19 -12.06
C ILE A 137 12.29 6.32 -11.97
N LEU A 138 11.77 7.53 -11.79
CA LEU A 138 12.57 8.73 -11.57
C LEU A 138 12.87 8.86 -10.07
N LYS A 139 14.13 8.73 -9.70
CA LYS A 139 14.60 8.73 -8.31
C LYS A 139 15.05 10.11 -7.84
N GLU A 140 14.28 11.15 -8.14
CA GLU A 140 14.50 12.52 -7.65
C GLU A 140 13.18 13.31 -7.58
N GLY A 141 13.16 14.37 -6.77
CA GLY A 141 12.00 15.26 -6.70
C GLY A 141 11.69 15.89 -8.05
N ALA A 142 10.42 15.87 -8.46
CA ALA A 142 9.98 16.29 -9.78
C ALA A 142 8.68 17.14 -9.76
N THR A 143 8.39 17.78 -8.65
CA THR A 143 7.19 18.64 -8.54
C THR A 143 7.24 19.85 -9.46
N SER A 144 8.45 20.33 -9.83
CA SER A 144 8.64 21.37 -10.84
C SER A 144 8.09 21.01 -12.23
N LEU A 145 7.89 19.71 -12.51
CA LEU A 145 7.31 19.22 -13.76
C LEU A 145 5.90 18.68 -13.52
N TYR A 146 5.79 17.67 -12.66
CA TYR A 146 4.57 16.89 -12.52
C TYR A 146 3.60 17.40 -11.43
N GLY A 147 4.04 18.38 -10.60
CA GLY A 147 3.24 18.97 -9.53
C GLY A 147 3.29 18.17 -8.23
N SER A 148 2.35 18.46 -7.32
CA SER A 148 2.31 17.88 -5.96
C SER A 148 2.53 16.37 -5.94
N ASP A 149 3.08 15.89 -4.83
CA ASP A 149 3.27 14.46 -4.50
C ASP A 149 4.52 13.80 -5.13
N ALA A 150 5.24 14.48 -6.06
CA ALA A 150 6.50 13.99 -6.64
C ALA A 150 7.72 14.39 -5.79
N VAL A 151 7.74 14.06 -4.50
CA VAL A 151 8.79 14.42 -3.53
C VAL A 151 9.92 13.39 -3.51
N ALA A 152 9.58 12.12 -3.28
CA ALA A 152 10.53 11.00 -3.25
C ALA A 152 10.96 10.58 -4.66
N GLY A 153 10.05 10.74 -5.62
CA GLY A 153 10.24 10.36 -7.01
C GLY A 153 8.94 10.19 -7.76
N VAL A 154 9.06 9.65 -8.98
CA VAL A 154 7.93 9.36 -9.86
C VAL A 154 8.05 7.95 -10.40
N ILE A 155 6.96 7.19 -10.38
CA ILE A 155 6.84 5.90 -11.05
C ILE A 155 5.84 6.07 -12.18
N ASN A 156 6.26 5.77 -13.41
CA ASN A 156 5.43 5.93 -14.59
C ASN A 156 5.31 4.60 -15.33
N PHE A 157 4.13 4.05 -15.35
CA PHE A 157 3.81 2.84 -16.09
C PHE A 157 3.44 3.20 -17.53
N ILE A 158 4.22 2.71 -18.48
CA ILE A 158 4.03 2.94 -19.90
C ILE A 158 3.44 1.69 -20.53
N THR A 159 2.25 1.81 -21.08
CA THR A 159 1.58 0.73 -21.82
C THR A 159 1.86 0.81 -23.31
N HIS A 160 1.71 -0.30 -24.04
CA HIS A 160 1.90 -0.36 -25.47
C HIS A 160 1.00 0.65 -26.20
N ASP A 161 1.62 1.59 -26.92
CA ASP A 161 0.96 2.50 -27.85
C ASP A 161 0.66 1.82 -29.19
N GLU A 162 1.55 0.93 -29.59
CA GLU A 162 1.56 0.19 -30.86
C GLU A 162 1.96 -1.25 -30.56
N PHE A 163 1.28 -2.17 -31.16
CA PHE A 163 1.56 -3.61 -31.12
C PHE A 163 1.05 -4.20 -32.42
N ILE A 164 1.74 -5.20 -32.95
CA ILE A 164 1.34 -5.89 -34.19
C ILE A 164 1.35 -7.39 -33.92
N GLY A 165 0.24 -8.05 -34.20
CA GLY A 165 0.08 -9.47 -33.96
C GLY A 165 -0.74 -9.76 -32.71
N THR A 166 -0.59 -10.96 -32.18
CA THR A 166 -1.27 -11.44 -31.00
C THR A 166 -0.26 -12.13 -30.08
N LYS A 167 -0.29 -11.81 -28.79
CA LYS A 167 0.46 -12.54 -27.77
C LYS A 167 -0.51 -13.08 -26.73
N ILE A 168 -0.37 -14.34 -26.38
CA ILE A 168 -1.09 -15.02 -25.31
C ILE A 168 -0.09 -15.42 -24.24
N SER A 169 -0.36 -15.06 -22.99
CA SER A 169 0.44 -15.42 -21.83
C SER A 169 -0.40 -16.22 -20.86
N LEU A 170 0.10 -17.38 -20.44
CA LEU A 170 -0.47 -18.21 -19.40
C LEU A 170 0.55 -18.36 -18.29
N GLY A 171 0.13 -18.18 -17.06
CA GLY A 171 0.95 -18.37 -15.86
C GLY A 171 0.24 -19.27 -14.85
N HIS A 172 1.02 -20.10 -14.19
CA HIS A 172 0.58 -20.86 -13.02
C HIS A 172 1.70 -20.82 -11.98
N GLN A 173 1.43 -20.20 -10.85
CA GLN A 173 2.34 -20.12 -9.73
C GLN A 173 1.71 -20.79 -8.53
N GLU A 174 2.47 -21.63 -7.84
CA GLU A 174 2.01 -22.34 -6.64
C GLU A 174 3.08 -22.33 -5.55
N THR A 175 2.66 -22.38 -4.30
CA THR A 175 3.57 -22.58 -3.17
C THR A 175 4.01 -24.04 -3.10
N SER A 176 5.29 -24.28 -2.80
CA SER A 176 5.78 -25.67 -2.68
C SER A 176 5.41 -26.33 -1.34
N GLY A 177 4.96 -25.58 -0.35
CA GLY A 177 4.68 -26.07 1.00
C GLY A 177 3.22 -25.95 1.44
N TYR A 178 2.40 -25.24 0.69
CA TYR A 178 1.02 -24.91 1.04
C TYR A 178 0.10 -25.07 -0.16
N ASP A 179 -1.21 -25.11 0.06
CA ASP A 179 -2.23 -25.19 -0.98
C ASP A 179 -2.68 -23.79 -1.42
N GLN A 180 -1.78 -23.04 -2.06
CA GLN A 180 -2.05 -21.71 -2.61
C GLN A 180 -1.49 -21.60 -4.02
N SER A 181 -2.26 -21.02 -4.93
CA SER A 181 -1.84 -20.80 -6.30
C SER A 181 -2.41 -19.53 -6.91
N ASP A 182 -1.65 -18.95 -7.83
CA ASP A 182 -2.07 -17.88 -8.73
C ASP A 182 -2.12 -18.43 -10.16
N LYS A 183 -3.24 -18.19 -10.87
CA LYS A 183 -3.41 -18.54 -12.29
C LYS A 183 -3.64 -17.27 -13.08
N THR A 184 -2.82 -17.01 -14.09
CA THR A 184 -2.91 -15.82 -14.92
C THR A 184 -3.17 -16.15 -16.37
N LEU A 185 -3.98 -15.33 -17.03
CA LEU A 185 -4.19 -15.32 -18.46
C LEU A 185 -4.09 -13.89 -18.97
N GLY A 186 -3.14 -13.63 -19.87
CA GLY A 186 -3.01 -12.37 -20.59
C GLY A 186 -3.19 -12.57 -22.08
N ILE A 187 -3.89 -11.67 -22.74
CA ILE A 187 -4.02 -11.63 -24.20
C ILE A 187 -3.82 -10.17 -24.63
N ILE A 188 -2.89 -9.94 -25.56
CA ILE A 188 -2.75 -8.65 -26.25
C ILE A 188 -2.85 -8.90 -27.75
N PHE A 189 -3.63 -8.04 -28.39
CA PHE A 189 -3.82 -8.01 -29.83
C PHE A 189 -3.56 -6.61 -30.34
N GLY A 190 -2.77 -6.49 -31.39
CA GLY A 190 -2.51 -5.24 -32.06
C GLY A 190 -2.59 -5.34 -33.55
N LYS A 191 -3.09 -4.29 -34.18
CA LYS A 191 -3.18 -4.19 -35.63
C LYS A 191 -2.82 -2.79 -36.10
N ASP A 192 -1.94 -2.76 -37.07
CA ASP A 192 -1.57 -1.55 -37.79
C ASP A 192 -2.42 -1.35 -39.03
N PHE A 193 -2.85 -0.12 -39.23
CA PHE A 193 -3.56 0.36 -40.41
C PHE A 193 -2.72 1.50 -40.99
N GLU A 194 -2.93 1.86 -42.24
CA GLU A 194 -2.10 2.83 -42.99
C GLU A 194 -1.69 4.08 -42.19
N ASN A 195 -2.59 4.61 -41.35
CA ASN A 195 -2.35 5.80 -40.53
C ASN A 195 -2.78 5.65 -39.05
N SER A 196 -3.08 4.44 -38.59
CA SER A 196 -3.52 4.23 -37.21
C SER A 196 -3.16 2.85 -36.71
N ASN A 197 -2.98 2.74 -35.40
CA ASN A 197 -2.74 1.49 -34.70
C ASN A 197 -3.82 1.30 -33.64
N LEU A 198 -4.29 0.05 -33.49
CA LEU A 198 -5.22 -0.38 -32.45
C LEU A 198 -4.55 -1.46 -31.62
N VAL A 199 -4.53 -1.28 -30.30
CA VAL A 199 -4.09 -2.30 -29.34
C VAL A 199 -5.24 -2.59 -28.38
N LEU A 200 -5.53 -3.86 -28.17
CA LEU A 200 -6.47 -4.38 -27.20
C LEU A 200 -5.75 -5.38 -26.29
N ALA A 201 -5.94 -5.30 -24.99
CA ALA A 201 -5.41 -6.30 -24.09
C ALA A 201 -6.41 -6.64 -22.98
N MET A 202 -6.29 -7.86 -22.46
CA MET A 202 -7.02 -8.34 -21.29
C MET A 202 -6.08 -9.15 -20.41
N ASN A 203 -6.25 -9.01 -19.11
CA ASN A 203 -5.51 -9.77 -18.12
C ASN A 203 -6.47 -10.29 -17.06
N PHE A 204 -6.32 -11.55 -16.71
CA PHE A 204 -7.08 -12.22 -15.67
C PHE A 204 -6.12 -12.85 -14.68
N LEU A 205 -6.40 -12.67 -13.38
CA LEU A 205 -5.74 -13.40 -12.30
C LEU A 205 -6.82 -14.06 -11.45
N ASN A 206 -6.66 -15.35 -11.20
CA ASN A 206 -7.40 -16.06 -10.16
C ASN A 206 -6.40 -16.54 -9.12
N ARG A 207 -6.56 -16.09 -7.91
CA ARG A 207 -5.68 -16.33 -6.76
C ARG A 207 -6.43 -17.10 -5.71
N SER A 208 -5.94 -18.29 -5.33
CA SER A 208 -6.50 -19.05 -4.22
C SER A 208 -5.97 -18.55 -2.87
N PRO A 209 -6.73 -18.72 -1.77
CA PRO A 209 -6.33 -18.23 -0.48
C PRO A 209 -5.20 -19.05 0.14
N LEU A 210 -4.45 -18.41 1.07
CA LEU A 210 -3.54 -19.05 2.00
C LEU A 210 -3.91 -18.63 3.42
N SER A 211 -4.36 -19.57 4.20
CA SER A 211 -4.72 -19.31 5.61
C SER A 211 -3.47 -19.11 6.48
N SER A 212 -3.55 -18.22 7.45
CA SER A 212 -2.51 -18.08 8.46
C SER A 212 -2.36 -19.32 9.34
N SER A 213 -3.41 -20.13 9.48
CA SER A 213 -3.35 -21.42 10.17
C SER A 213 -2.40 -22.42 9.51
N ASP A 214 -2.12 -22.26 8.20
CA ASP A 214 -1.18 -23.12 7.48
C ASP A 214 0.28 -22.79 7.81
N ILE A 215 0.53 -21.60 8.39
CA ILE A 215 1.86 -21.17 8.83
C ILE A 215 1.82 -20.79 10.32
N PRO A 216 1.66 -21.76 11.25
CA PRO A 216 1.47 -21.47 12.67
C PRO A 216 2.52 -20.53 13.26
N ARG A 217 3.75 -20.64 12.83
CA ARG A 217 4.90 -19.84 13.28
C ARG A 217 4.66 -18.32 13.25
N ILE A 218 3.87 -17.83 12.30
CA ILE A 218 3.58 -16.38 12.16
C ILE A 218 2.25 -15.98 12.79
N ALA A 219 1.42 -16.94 13.21
CA ALA A 219 0.04 -16.73 13.65
C ALA A 219 -0.19 -17.06 15.13
N GLU A 220 0.64 -17.92 15.75
CA GLU A 220 0.42 -18.45 17.11
C GLU A 220 0.47 -17.41 18.22
N ASN A 221 1.07 -16.25 18.00
CA ASN A 221 1.17 -15.19 19.00
C ASN A 221 0.07 -14.14 18.91
N GLY A 222 -0.83 -14.26 17.94
CA GLY A 222 -2.01 -13.41 17.79
C GLY A 222 -3.09 -13.77 18.83
N LEU A 223 -2.86 -13.42 20.11
CA LEU A 223 -3.74 -13.73 21.25
C LEU A 223 -4.46 -12.47 21.73
N SER A 224 -5.79 -12.47 21.65
CA SER A 224 -6.66 -11.46 22.25
C SER A 224 -7.08 -11.87 23.67
N THR A 225 -7.23 -10.90 24.58
CA THR A 225 -7.82 -11.11 25.90
C THR A 225 -9.34 -11.30 25.86
N LEU A 226 -9.96 -11.14 24.70
CA LEU A 226 -11.41 -11.15 24.49
C LEU A 226 -11.93 -12.55 24.09
N GLY A 227 -11.48 -13.59 24.78
CA GLY A 227 -11.93 -14.96 24.54
C GLY A 227 -13.18 -15.40 25.34
N ASN A 228 -13.47 -14.86 26.44
CA ASN A 228 -14.58 -14.88 27.38
C ASN A 228 -14.03 -14.92 28.79
N THR A 229 -13.90 -13.74 29.38
CA THR A 229 -13.46 -13.57 30.77
C THR A 229 -14.32 -12.52 31.42
N PHE A 230 -14.57 -12.68 32.71
CA PHE A 230 -15.42 -11.78 33.47
C PHE A 230 -14.63 -11.15 34.61
N LYS A 231 -14.79 -9.85 34.84
CA LYS A 231 -14.21 -9.16 36.00
C LYS A 231 -15.30 -8.91 37.01
N VAL A 232 -15.19 -9.51 38.17
CA VAL A 232 -16.20 -9.39 39.25
C VAL A 232 -16.05 -8.04 39.92
N SER A 233 -17.17 -7.29 40.05
CA SER A 233 -17.12 -5.92 40.62
C SER A 233 -17.06 -5.88 42.14
N GLU A 234 -17.66 -6.84 42.85
CA GLU A 234 -17.79 -6.94 44.29
C GLU A 234 -17.60 -8.38 44.76
N PRO A 235 -17.31 -8.66 46.04
CA PRO A 235 -17.21 -10.02 46.52
C PRO A 235 -18.52 -10.80 46.28
N ASP A 236 -18.42 -12.03 45.77
CA ASP A 236 -19.56 -12.88 45.44
C ASP A 236 -19.29 -14.35 45.79
N THR A 237 -20.39 -15.12 46.02
CA THR A 237 -20.35 -16.57 46.13
C THR A 237 -21.43 -17.17 45.25
N VAL A 238 -21.00 -17.85 44.18
CA VAL A 238 -21.86 -18.62 43.27
C VAL A 238 -21.93 -20.05 43.77
N LEU A 239 -23.12 -20.51 44.06
CA LEU A 239 -23.32 -21.81 44.73
C LEU A 239 -23.39 -23.01 43.81
N LEU A 240 -23.81 -22.81 42.56
CA LEU A 240 -24.10 -23.89 41.60
C LEU A 240 -23.62 -23.55 40.18
N GLY A 241 -23.45 -24.59 39.37
CA GLY A 241 -23.05 -24.48 37.95
C GLY A 241 -21.55 -24.40 37.75
N ASP A 242 -21.14 -24.21 36.53
CA ASP A 242 -19.72 -24.22 36.11
C ASP A 242 -18.92 -23.06 36.73
N TYR A 243 -19.61 -21.99 37.12
CA TYR A 243 -19.03 -20.81 37.80
C TYR A 243 -19.10 -20.91 39.34
N ALA A 244 -19.44 -22.10 39.94
CA ALA A 244 -19.50 -22.24 41.39
C ALA A 244 -18.15 -21.88 42.03
N GLY A 245 -18.18 -20.97 43.06
CA GLY A 245 -16.95 -20.48 43.68
C GLY A 245 -17.18 -19.23 44.51
N THR A 246 -16.14 -18.82 45.29
CA THR A 246 -16.12 -17.58 46.03
C THR A 246 -15.11 -16.62 45.38
N TYR A 247 -15.54 -15.41 45.10
CA TYR A 247 -14.81 -14.41 44.35
C TYR A 247 -14.58 -13.14 45.15
N THR A 248 -13.49 -12.48 44.89
CA THR A 248 -13.14 -11.17 45.45
C THR A 248 -13.41 -10.04 44.46
N SER A 249 -13.59 -8.83 44.94
CA SER A 249 -13.71 -7.65 44.08
C SER A 249 -12.50 -7.49 43.16
N GLY A 250 -12.75 -7.23 41.88
CA GLY A 250 -11.72 -7.08 40.85
C GLY A 250 -11.13 -8.38 40.31
N GLN A 251 -11.60 -9.52 40.81
CA GLN A 251 -11.11 -10.84 40.40
C GLN A 251 -11.53 -11.14 38.95
N TRP A 252 -10.55 -11.65 38.14
CA TRP A 252 -10.79 -12.17 36.82
C TRP A 252 -11.20 -13.63 36.86
N VAL A 253 -12.31 -13.96 36.21
CA VAL A 253 -12.91 -15.29 36.13
C VAL A 253 -12.99 -15.70 34.68
N PRO A 254 -12.14 -16.63 34.21
CA PRO A 254 -12.24 -17.14 32.84
C PRO A 254 -13.51 -18.00 32.68
N ASP A 255 -13.98 -18.12 31.43
CA ASP A 255 -14.98 -19.13 31.07
C ASP A 255 -14.47 -20.52 31.52
N PRO A 256 -15.19 -21.26 32.37
CA PRO A 256 -14.80 -22.61 32.77
C PRO A 256 -14.68 -23.59 31.59
N ASN A 257 -15.45 -23.35 30.54
CA ASN A 257 -15.44 -24.12 29.29
C ASN A 257 -14.60 -23.48 28.19
N CYS A 258 -13.63 -22.62 28.52
CA CYS A 258 -12.82 -21.81 27.60
C CYS A 258 -12.28 -22.62 26.41
N GLU A 259 -11.61 -23.73 26.67
CA GLU A 259 -10.97 -24.56 25.60
C GLU A 259 -12.02 -25.27 24.76
N THR A 260 -13.10 -25.78 25.37
CA THR A 260 -14.22 -26.40 24.66
C THR A 260 -14.93 -25.40 23.76
N ASN A 261 -14.99 -24.13 24.18
CA ASN A 261 -15.60 -23.03 23.45
C ASN A 261 -14.64 -22.39 22.44
N GLY A 262 -13.45 -23.02 22.17
CA GLY A 262 -12.48 -22.57 21.17
C GLY A 262 -11.55 -21.46 21.62
N GLY A 263 -11.53 -21.16 22.93
CA GLY A 263 -10.58 -20.23 23.53
C GLY A 263 -9.29 -20.93 23.97
N VAL A 264 -8.36 -20.14 24.51
CA VAL A 264 -7.05 -20.58 25.06
C VAL A 264 -6.94 -20.09 26.50
N LEU A 265 -6.86 -21.00 27.46
CA LEU A 265 -6.73 -20.63 28.88
C LEU A 265 -5.27 -20.24 29.20
N VAL A 266 -5.06 -18.97 29.59
CA VAL A 266 -3.77 -18.44 30.00
C VAL A 266 -3.90 -17.75 31.35
N GLY A 267 -3.47 -18.42 32.42
CA GLY A 267 -3.65 -17.93 33.80
C GLY A 267 -5.11 -17.77 34.15
N SER A 268 -5.53 -16.55 34.51
CA SER A 268 -6.93 -16.21 34.84
C SER A 268 -7.73 -15.69 33.63
N PHE A 269 -7.23 -15.86 32.40
CA PHE A 269 -7.88 -15.33 31.22
C PHE A 269 -8.22 -16.44 30.22
N CYS A 270 -9.45 -16.46 29.77
CA CYS A 270 -9.82 -17.13 28.55
C CYS A 270 -9.48 -16.20 27.38
N LYS A 271 -8.47 -16.54 26.61
CA LYS A 271 -7.98 -15.78 25.46
C LYS A 271 -8.49 -16.38 24.16
N PHE A 272 -8.42 -15.60 23.10
CA PHE A 272 -8.77 -16.02 21.75
C PHE A 272 -7.55 -15.90 20.83
N LEU A 273 -7.22 -16.99 20.13
CA LEU A 273 -6.15 -17.04 19.15
C LEU A 273 -6.68 -16.52 17.80
N TYR A 274 -6.64 -15.20 17.60
CA TYR A 274 -7.13 -14.58 16.38
C TYR A 274 -6.17 -14.73 15.20
N GLY A 275 -4.87 -14.79 15.46
CA GLY A 275 -3.85 -14.84 14.42
C GLY A 275 -4.01 -15.99 13.42
N THR A 276 -4.65 -17.08 13.80
CA THR A 276 -4.92 -18.25 12.95
C THR A 276 -6.23 -18.17 12.15
N ARG A 277 -6.94 -17.05 12.24
CA ARG A 277 -8.29 -16.89 11.69
C ARG A 277 -8.37 -16.04 10.43
N PHE A 278 -7.25 -15.53 9.95
CA PHE A 278 -7.14 -14.68 8.77
C PHE A 278 -6.45 -15.40 7.63
N ASN A 279 -6.56 -14.86 6.44
CA ASN A 279 -5.76 -15.29 5.32
C ASN A 279 -4.47 -14.45 5.23
N ILE A 280 -3.37 -15.07 4.86
CA ILE A 280 -2.13 -14.38 4.43
C ILE A 280 -2.28 -13.92 2.99
N VAL A 281 -2.97 -14.71 2.18
CA VAL A 281 -3.38 -14.38 0.83
C VAL A 281 -4.88 -14.64 0.73
N ASN A 282 -5.64 -13.66 0.27
CA ASN A 282 -7.08 -13.81 0.07
C ASN A 282 -7.41 -14.49 -1.26
N ASP A 283 -8.63 -15.04 -1.37
CA ASP A 283 -9.23 -15.45 -2.63
C ASP A 283 -9.55 -14.20 -3.45
N GLU A 284 -8.89 -14.03 -4.59
CA GLU A 284 -9.03 -12.85 -5.41
C GLU A 284 -9.21 -13.19 -6.89
N ASP A 285 -10.13 -12.46 -7.54
CA ASP A 285 -10.31 -12.48 -8.99
C ASP A 285 -10.03 -11.08 -9.55
N HIS A 286 -9.06 -10.98 -10.46
CA HIS A 286 -8.78 -9.73 -11.17
C HIS A 286 -9.18 -9.85 -12.64
N LYS A 287 -9.85 -8.83 -13.15
CA LYS A 287 -10.29 -8.70 -14.53
C LYS A 287 -9.91 -7.32 -15.05
N LYS A 288 -8.97 -7.25 -15.97
CA LYS A 288 -8.39 -5.99 -16.45
C LYS A 288 -8.45 -5.93 -17.97
N PHE A 289 -8.86 -4.78 -18.50
CA PHE A 289 -8.99 -4.53 -19.93
C PHE A 289 -8.24 -3.26 -20.32
N TYR A 290 -7.58 -3.30 -21.44
CA TYR A 290 -6.85 -2.19 -22.02
C TYR A 290 -7.22 -1.97 -23.48
N LEU A 291 -7.31 -0.70 -23.85
CA LEU A 291 -7.47 -0.24 -25.24
C LEU A 291 -6.49 0.91 -25.47
N SER A 292 -5.78 0.87 -26.60
CA SER A 292 -5.08 2.01 -27.18
C SER A 292 -5.48 2.15 -28.64
N TYR A 293 -5.89 3.34 -29.03
CA TYR A 293 -6.08 3.71 -30.41
C TYR A 293 -5.26 4.96 -30.72
N LYS A 294 -4.37 4.86 -31.70
CA LYS A 294 -3.51 5.94 -32.15
C LYS A 294 -3.71 6.17 -33.63
N LYS A 295 -3.88 7.42 -34.00
CA LYS A 295 -3.97 7.85 -35.41
C LYS A 295 -2.99 8.97 -35.66
N ARG A 296 -2.26 8.92 -36.79
CA ARG A 296 -1.31 9.93 -37.22
C ARG A 296 -1.68 10.45 -38.60
N ASN A 297 -1.65 11.77 -38.75
CA ASN A 297 -1.64 12.50 -40.00
C ASN A 297 -0.39 13.39 -40.01
N GLU A 298 -0.05 14.05 -41.12
CA GLU A 298 1.17 14.87 -41.26
C GLU A 298 1.38 15.84 -40.08
N ASN A 299 0.36 16.58 -39.65
CA ASN A 299 0.47 17.63 -38.64
C ASN A 299 -0.36 17.34 -37.38
N LEU A 300 -1.03 16.19 -37.30
CA LEU A 300 -1.93 15.86 -36.22
C LEU A 300 -1.77 14.41 -35.81
N SER A 301 -1.52 14.15 -34.54
CA SER A 301 -1.68 12.82 -33.98
C SER A 301 -2.73 12.83 -32.88
N TYR A 302 -3.46 11.76 -32.82
CA TYR A 302 -4.53 11.56 -31.83
C TYR A 302 -4.36 10.20 -31.20
N LYS A 303 -4.47 10.14 -29.86
CA LYS A 303 -4.35 8.93 -29.07
C LYS A 303 -5.43 8.86 -28.02
N ILE A 304 -6.12 7.72 -27.93
CA ILE A 304 -6.99 7.38 -26.80
C ILE A 304 -6.42 6.14 -26.15
N LYS A 305 -6.34 6.15 -24.81
CA LYS A 305 -6.06 4.99 -23.99
C LYS A 305 -7.14 4.83 -22.94
N ALA A 306 -7.56 3.59 -22.70
CA ALA A 306 -8.52 3.27 -21.66
C ALA A 306 -8.08 2.00 -20.92
N ILE A 307 -8.16 2.03 -19.60
CA ILE A 307 -8.08 0.87 -18.73
C ILE A 307 -9.38 0.78 -17.94
N VAL A 308 -9.90 -0.44 -17.82
CA VAL A 308 -11.00 -0.77 -16.91
C VAL A 308 -10.58 -2.03 -16.15
N ALA A 309 -10.68 -1.97 -14.85
CA ALA A 309 -10.33 -3.08 -13.97
C ALA A 309 -11.43 -3.32 -12.94
N ASN A 310 -11.65 -4.60 -12.63
CA ASN A 310 -12.45 -5.06 -11.51
C ASN A 310 -11.62 -6.08 -10.72
N ILE A 311 -11.56 -5.91 -9.41
CA ILE A 311 -10.88 -6.81 -8.48
C ILE A 311 -11.88 -7.21 -7.40
N ASP A 312 -12.20 -8.49 -7.37
CA ASP A 312 -13.06 -9.11 -6.35
C ASP A 312 -12.17 -9.78 -5.30
N VAL A 313 -12.29 -9.39 -4.04
CA VAL A 313 -11.76 -10.13 -2.88
C VAL A 313 -12.92 -10.92 -2.31
N ASN A 314 -12.93 -12.23 -2.55
CA ASN A 314 -14.12 -13.06 -2.35
C ASN A 314 -14.31 -13.51 -0.90
N ASP A 315 -13.23 -13.74 -0.18
CA ASP A 315 -13.28 -14.37 1.14
C ASP A 315 -12.90 -13.41 2.28
N ASN A 316 -11.71 -12.86 2.34
CA ASN A 316 -11.23 -11.99 3.41
C ASN A 316 -11.83 -12.34 4.79
N PRO A 317 -11.48 -13.49 5.39
CA PRO A 317 -12.07 -13.93 6.65
C PRO A 317 -11.73 -12.98 7.79
N GLN A 318 -12.72 -12.72 8.63
CA GLN A 318 -12.60 -11.86 9.79
C GLN A 318 -12.58 -12.69 11.09
N SER A 319 -12.31 -12.04 12.20
CA SER A 319 -12.38 -12.68 13.51
C SER A 319 -13.79 -13.24 13.75
N PRO A 320 -13.95 -14.52 14.11
CA PRO A 320 -15.27 -15.08 14.40
C PRO A 320 -15.88 -14.38 15.60
N SER A 321 -17.17 -14.10 15.54
CA SER A 321 -17.91 -13.48 16.63
C SER A 321 -17.18 -12.27 17.23
N TYR A 322 -17.30 -11.13 16.59
CA TYR A 322 -16.63 -9.89 17.02
C TYR A 322 -16.78 -9.64 18.53
N PRO A 323 -15.69 -9.25 19.21
CA PRO A 323 -15.68 -9.14 20.65
C PRO A 323 -16.49 -7.94 21.16
N ALA A 324 -17.02 -8.08 22.38
CA ALA A 324 -17.53 -6.94 23.13
C ALA A 324 -16.35 -6.11 23.63
N LEU A 325 -16.29 -4.82 23.26
CA LEU A 325 -15.26 -3.91 23.73
C LEU A 325 -15.62 -3.29 25.08
N SER A 326 -14.63 -3.09 25.95
CA SER A 326 -14.82 -2.55 27.30
C SER A 326 -15.45 -1.15 27.31
N PHE A 327 -15.18 -0.32 26.29
CA PHE A 327 -15.76 1.03 26.19
C PHE A 327 -17.30 1.03 26.08
N MET A 328 -17.91 -0.07 25.69
CA MET A 328 -19.38 -0.20 25.64
C MET A 328 -20.00 -0.42 27.02
N SER A 329 -19.20 -0.36 28.08
CA SER A 329 -19.67 -0.57 29.46
C SER A 329 -20.46 -1.88 29.60
N ARG A 330 -19.92 -2.98 29.08
CA ARG A 330 -20.57 -4.30 29.09
C ARG A 330 -20.59 -4.90 30.48
N LYS A 331 -21.17 -4.14 31.40
CA LYS A 331 -21.47 -4.58 32.74
C LYS A 331 -22.75 -5.40 32.71
N ILE A 332 -22.64 -6.65 33.03
CA ILE A 332 -23.73 -7.59 33.08
C ILE A 332 -24.27 -7.59 34.52
N GLN A 333 -25.52 -7.24 34.67
CA GLN A 333 -26.18 -7.24 35.97
C GLN A 333 -26.62 -8.66 36.36
N PRO A 334 -26.81 -8.94 37.67
CA PRO A 334 -27.42 -10.18 38.11
C PRO A 334 -28.75 -10.43 37.38
N GLY A 335 -28.93 -11.65 36.85
CA GLY A 335 -30.12 -12.04 36.11
C GLY A 335 -30.20 -11.57 34.66
N GLN A 336 -29.17 -10.86 34.14
CA GLN A 336 -29.06 -10.52 32.75
C GLN A 336 -28.09 -11.47 32.05
N GLY A 337 -28.33 -11.73 30.77
CA GLY A 337 -27.41 -12.46 29.87
C GLY A 337 -27.02 -13.85 30.36
N GLY A 338 -27.90 -14.52 31.12
CA GLY A 338 -27.60 -15.82 31.73
C GLY A 338 -26.67 -15.77 32.94
N SER A 339 -26.41 -14.58 33.52
CA SER A 339 -25.43 -14.40 34.60
C SER A 339 -25.65 -15.31 35.80
N PRO A 340 -24.66 -16.14 36.17
CA PRO A 340 -24.70 -16.94 37.38
C PRO A 340 -24.27 -16.14 38.62
N PHE A 341 -23.73 -14.92 38.44
CA PHE A 341 -23.23 -14.06 39.50
C PHE A 341 -24.39 -13.28 40.20
N ASN A 342 -24.25 -13.10 41.51
CA ASN A 342 -25.19 -12.30 42.32
C ASN A 342 -24.81 -10.81 42.35
N VAL A 343 -23.66 -10.47 41.78
CA VAL A 343 -23.11 -9.12 41.66
C VAL A 343 -22.82 -8.79 40.19
N PRO A 344 -22.71 -7.51 39.82
CA PRO A 344 -22.36 -7.15 38.45
C PRO A 344 -20.96 -7.66 38.04
N VAL A 345 -20.84 -8.10 36.80
CA VAL A 345 -19.55 -8.48 36.20
C VAL A 345 -19.32 -7.71 34.92
N THR A 346 -18.05 -7.37 34.61
CA THR A 346 -17.70 -6.81 33.33
C THR A 346 -17.27 -7.93 32.37
N TRP A 347 -17.91 -8.01 31.24
CA TRP A 347 -17.67 -9.04 30.24
C TRP A 347 -16.59 -8.63 29.22
N TYR A 348 -15.62 -9.52 29.03
CA TYR A 348 -14.55 -9.43 28.03
C TYR A 348 -14.61 -10.69 27.17
N GLY A 349 -15.38 -10.64 26.07
CA GLY A 349 -15.64 -11.85 25.32
C GLY A 349 -16.23 -11.61 23.94
N ARG A 350 -16.74 -12.67 23.39
CA ARG A 350 -17.29 -12.74 22.03
C ARG A 350 -18.73 -13.19 22.07
N PRO A 351 -19.68 -12.48 21.44
CA PRO A 351 -21.10 -12.84 21.47
C PRO A 351 -21.38 -14.30 21.12
N LEU A 352 -20.82 -14.78 20.01
CA LEU A 352 -21.04 -16.14 19.49
C LEU A 352 -19.98 -17.14 19.97
N GLY A 353 -19.07 -16.73 20.86
CA GLY A 353 -17.95 -17.55 21.32
C GLY A 353 -16.79 -17.65 20.31
N SER A 354 -15.67 -18.17 20.81
CA SER A 354 -14.41 -18.26 20.03
C SER A 354 -14.43 -19.33 18.94
N SER A 355 -15.28 -20.36 19.06
CA SER A 355 -15.42 -21.45 18.09
C SER A 355 -16.31 -21.12 16.89
N PHE A 356 -17.00 -19.99 16.89
CA PHE A 356 -17.87 -19.59 15.80
C PHE A 356 -17.05 -19.44 14.49
N PRO A 357 -17.57 -19.89 13.34
CA PRO A 357 -16.88 -19.76 12.07
C PRO A 357 -16.52 -18.30 11.73
N SER A 358 -15.37 -18.09 11.13
CA SER A 358 -14.96 -16.76 10.68
C SER A 358 -15.92 -16.24 9.60
N PRO A 359 -16.59 -15.11 9.80
CA PRO A 359 -17.38 -14.49 8.74
C PRO A 359 -16.49 -13.92 7.66
N LEU A 360 -16.99 -13.83 6.44
CA LEU A 360 -16.26 -13.26 5.30
C LEU A 360 -16.57 -11.77 5.15
N SER A 361 -15.54 -11.00 4.78
CA SER A 361 -15.61 -9.56 4.58
C SER A 361 -15.21 -9.20 3.14
N PRO A 362 -16.04 -9.53 2.14
CA PRO A 362 -15.72 -9.38 0.74
C PRO A 362 -15.63 -7.92 0.32
N LYS A 363 -14.80 -7.67 -0.70
CA LYS A 363 -14.64 -6.37 -1.35
C LYS A 363 -14.82 -6.50 -2.84
N ASP A 364 -15.31 -5.42 -3.44
CA ASP A 364 -15.41 -5.23 -4.88
C ASP A 364 -14.75 -3.88 -5.20
N ILE A 365 -13.71 -3.91 -6.04
CA ILE A 365 -12.92 -2.74 -6.42
C ILE A 365 -13.06 -2.53 -7.91
N ASP A 366 -13.70 -1.44 -8.29
CA ASP A 366 -13.87 -1.02 -9.68
C ASP A 366 -13.02 0.20 -9.97
N GLN A 367 -12.24 0.15 -11.06
CA GLN A 367 -11.50 1.31 -11.52
C GLN A 367 -11.55 1.47 -13.03
N TYR A 368 -11.60 2.73 -13.48
CA TYR A 368 -11.28 3.06 -14.87
C TYR A 368 -10.32 4.25 -14.94
N HIS A 369 -9.52 4.26 -15.99
CA HIS A 369 -8.67 5.39 -16.38
C HIS A 369 -8.73 5.56 -17.90
N ILE A 370 -9.17 6.73 -18.35
CA ILE A 370 -9.33 7.06 -19.77
C ILE A 370 -8.57 8.35 -20.03
N SER A 371 -7.65 8.32 -21.01
CA SER A 371 -6.93 9.50 -21.47
C SER A 371 -7.08 9.68 -22.98
N SER A 372 -7.26 10.92 -23.39
CA SER A 372 -7.30 11.35 -24.78
C SER A 372 -6.24 12.42 -25.00
N VAL A 373 -5.34 12.22 -25.93
CA VAL A 373 -4.21 13.12 -26.22
C VAL A 373 -4.22 13.49 -27.68
N VAL A 374 -4.11 14.78 -27.96
CA VAL A 374 -4.02 15.33 -29.32
C VAL A 374 -2.72 16.13 -29.42
N ASN A 375 -1.85 15.78 -30.35
CA ASN A 375 -0.63 16.54 -30.65
C ASN A 375 -0.77 17.22 -32.01
N PHE A 376 -0.53 18.52 -32.02
CA PHE A 376 -0.49 19.37 -33.21
C PHE A 376 0.96 19.78 -33.49
N ASN A 377 1.51 19.35 -34.60
CA ASN A 377 2.77 19.88 -35.10
C ASN A 377 2.51 21.27 -35.73
N ILE A 378 2.89 22.33 -35.00
CA ILE A 378 2.70 23.72 -35.47
C ILE A 378 3.70 24.02 -36.60
N ASN A 379 4.94 23.56 -36.42
CA ASN A 379 6.01 23.61 -37.40
C ASN A 379 7.08 22.59 -36.99
N ASP A 380 8.20 22.51 -37.76
CA ASP A 380 9.28 21.54 -37.50
C ASP A 380 9.95 21.66 -36.11
N ASN A 381 9.80 22.80 -35.45
CA ASN A 381 10.43 23.10 -34.16
C ASN A 381 9.42 23.22 -33.01
N SER A 382 8.13 23.09 -33.28
CA SER A 382 7.10 23.37 -32.26
C SER A 382 5.90 22.43 -32.37
N ASP A 383 5.52 21.85 -31.28
CA ASP A 383 4.28 21.05 -31.14
C ASP A 383 3.47 21.49 -29.93
N LEU A 384 2.17 21.29 -30.03
CA LEU A 384 1.20 21.51 -28.95
C LEU A 384 0.49 20.20 -28.61
N GLU A 385 0.65 19.76 -27.38
CA GLU A 385 -0.11 18.64 -26.84
C GLU A 385 -1.29 19.17 -26.02
N LEU A 386 -2.48 18.65 -26.32
CA LEU A 386 -3.68 18.83 -25.51
C LEU A 386 -4.13 17.47 -25.01
N SER A 387 -4.45 17.36 -23.72
CA SER A 387 -4.98 16.11 -23.18
C SER A 387 -6.09 16.31 -22.17
N ILE A 388 -6.99 15.34 -22.13
CA ILE A 388 -7.98 15.18 -21.09
C ILE A 388 -7.90 13.77 -20.53
N THR A 389 -7.94 13.68 -19.20
CA THR A 389 -7.91 12.40 -18.48
C THR A 389 -9.05 12.34 -17.51
N GLN A 390 -9.72 11.19 -17.46
CA GLN A 390 -10.73 10.87 -16.45
C GLN A 390 -10.39 9.56 -15.78
N SER A 391 -10.43 9.54 -14.46
CA SER A 391 -10.14 8.37 -13.65
C SER A 391 -11.12 8.28 -12.49
N LYS A 392 -11.57 7.07 -12.18
CA LYS A 392 -12.41 6.76 -11.02
C LYS A 392 -11.90 5.48 -10.37
N HIS A 393 -11.85 5.47 -9.06
CA HIS A 393 -11.61 4.29 -8.23
C HIS A 393 -12.77 4.16 -7.23
N GLU A 394 -13.35 2.99 -7.12
CA GLU A 394 -14.45 2.70 -6.22
C GLU A 394 -14.16 1.40 -5.46
N ASN A 395 -14.28 1.43 -4.14
CA ASN A 395 -14.13 0.28 -3.25
C ASN A 395 -15.42 0.10 -2.47
N SER A 396 -16.09 -1.02 -2.69
CA SER A 396 -17.24 -1.47 -1.92
C SER A 396 -16.80 -2.55 -0.95
N HIS A 397 -17.03 -2.35 0.35
CA HIS A 397 -16.58 -3.25 1.39
C HIS A 397 -17.74 -3.60 2.33
N ASN A 398 -17.90 -4.89 2.64
CA ASN A 398 -18.89 -5.38 3.61
C ASN A 398 -18.19 -6.10 4.75
N ARG A 399 -18.18 -5.51 5.95
CA ARG A 399 -17.54 -6.04 7.17
C ARG A 399 -18.61 -6.52 8.14
N PRO A 400 -18.76 -7.84 8.40
CA PRO A 400 -19.73 -8.36 9.36
C PRO A 400 -19.45 -7.90 10.78
N ASP A 401 -20.49 -7.65 11.56
CA ASP A 401 -20.43 -7.32 12.98
C ASP A 401 -21.76 -7.67 13.67
N THR A 402 -21.80 -7.43 14.97
CA THR A 402 -22.99 -7.55 15.80
C THR A 402 -23.65 -6.19 15.97
N ILE A 403 -24.97 -6.09 15.80
CA ILE A 403 -25.72 -4.85 16.05
C ILE A 403 -25.79 -4.61 17.55
N ASN A 404 -25.21 -3.48 17.98
CA ASN A 404 -25.04 -3.17 19.40
C ASN A 404 -26.38 -3.06 20.17
N SER A 405 -27.32 -2.26 19.65
CA SER A 405 -28.64 -2.08 20.28
C SER A 405 -29.44 -3.39 20.36
N ARG A 406 -29.31 -4.26 19.37
CA ARG A 406 -29.98 -5.58 19.40
C ARG A 406 -29.32 -6.53 20.41
N MET A 407 -27.98 -6.49 20.53
CA MET A 407 -27.28 -7.25 21.54
C MET A 407 -27.66 -6.82 22.95
N GLU A 408 -27.81 -5.52 23.20
CA GLU A 408 -28.28 -5.00 24.46
C GLU A 408 -29.70 -5.48 24.81
N ASN A 409 -30.60 -5.41 23.83
CA ASN A 409 -31.98 -5.90 24.00
C ASN A 409 -32.00 -7.41 24.29
N ALA A 410 -31.18 -8.19 23.61
CA ALA A 410 -31.11 -9.63 23.81
C ALA A 410 -30.53 -10.00 25.18
N ILE A 411 -29.50 -9.31 25.66
CA ILE A 411 -28.96 -9.46 27.02
C ILE A 411 -30.05 -9.14 28.10
N ALA A 412 -30.90 -8.14 27.83
CA ALA A 412 -31.97 -7.75 28.69
C ALA A 412 -33.23 -8.67 28.65
N GLY A 413 -33.20 -9.72 27.81
CA GLY A 413 -34.33 -10.67 27.69
C GLY A 413 -35.36 -10.31 26.62
N ASN A 414 -35.08 -9.28 25.79
CA ASN A 414 -35.98 -8.77 24.74
C ASN A 414 -35.48 -9.11 23.34
N GLY A 415 -34.64 -10.13 23.17
CA GLY A 415 -34.06 -10.54 21.90
C GLY A 415 -34.95 -11.46 21.08
N GLY A 416 -34.43 -11.81 19.89
CA GLY A 416 -35.09 -12.67 18.92
C GLY A 416 -36.22 -11.97 18.16
N SER A 417 -36.78 -12.64 17.19
CA SER A 417 -37.80 -12.10 16.29
C SER A 417 -39.10 -11.74 17.03
N ASN A 418 -39.40 -12.42 18.17
CA ASN A 418 -40.57 -12.17 18.98
C ASN A 418 -40.31 -11.26 20.19
N GLY A 419 -39.09 -10.78 20.41
CA GLY A 419 -38.69 -9.87 21.48
C GLY A 419 -38.82 -10.48 22.89
N ASN A 420 -38.62 -11.76 23.07
CA ASN A 420 -38.79 -12.47 24.34
C ASN A 420 -37.70 -13.52 24.66
N GLN A 421 -36.57 -13.44 23.96
CA GLN A 421 -35.44 -14.35 24.20
C GLN A 421 -34.30 -13.62 24.88
N THR A 422 -33.60 -14.31 25.78
CA THR A 422 -32.41 -13.83 26.47
C THR A 422 -31.16 -14.39 25.78
N TRP A 423 -30.20 -13.52 25.43
CA TRP A 423 -28.89 -13.97 25.01
C TRP A 423 -28.08 -14.48 26.19
N ASP A 424 -27.59 -15.71 26.13
CA ASP A 424 -26.68 -16.24 27.13
C ASP A 424 -25.22 -15.92 26.78
N ILE A 425 -24.59 -15.08 27.60
CA ILE A 425 -23.19 -14.68 27.48
C ILE A 425 -22.25 -15.74 28.05
N PHE A 426 -22.73 -16.47 29.09
CA PHE A 426 -21.95 -17.44 29.85
C PHE A 426 -21.93 -18.82 29.20
N ASP A 427 -22.85 -19.06 28.26
CA ASP A 427 -22.88 -20.23 27.38
C ASP A 427 -23.26 -19.77 25.95
N PRO A 428 -22.32 -19.15 25.21
CA PRO A 428 -22.61 -18.56 23.90
C PRO A 428 -23.08 -19.58 22.86
N LEU A 429 -22.75 -20.86 23.02
CA LEU A 429 -23.16 -21.93 22.09
C LEU A 429 -24.60 -22.40 22.30
N SER A 430 -25.25 -22.06 23.42
CA SER A 430 -26.64 -22.39 23.70
C SER A 430 -27.66 -21.47 23.01
N ASN A 431 -27.23 -20.34 22.47
CA ASN A 431 -28.09 -19.34 21.85
C ASN A 431 -28.78 -19.87 20.58
N SER A 432 -30.09 -19.59 20.46
CA SER A 432 -30.86 -20.05 19.29
C SER A 432 -30.43 -19.36 17.98
N GLU A 433 -30.68 -20.03 16.86
CA GLU A 433 -30.44 -19.44 15.53
C GLU A 433 -31.24 -18.13 15.32
N ASP A 434 -32.45 -18.02 15.88
CA ASP A 434 -33.26 -16.79 15.85
C ASP A 434 -32.55 -15.62 16.55
N LEU A 435 -31.94 -15.87 17.73
CA LEU A 435 -31.13 -14.88 18.43
C LEU A 435 -29.88 -14.49 17.63
N ILE A 436 -29.18 -15.49 17.05
CA ILE A 436 -27.99 -15.26 16.24
C ILE A 436 -28.34 -14.37 15.05
N GLN A 437 -29.41 -14.66 14.32
CA GLN A 437 -29.83 -13.85 13.18
C GLN A 437 -30.33 -12.47 13.61
N TYR A 438 -30.95 -12.34 14.77
CA TYR A 438 -31.41 -11.08 15.33
C TYR A 438 -30.28 -10.08 15.57
N ILE A 439 -29.12 -10.51 16.08
CA ILE A 439 -28.00 -9.63 16.40
C ILE A 439 -27.07 -9.35 15.23
N LYS A 440 -27.12 -10.16 14.15
CA LYS A 440 -26.21 -10.00 13.01
C LYS A 440 -26.41 -8.66 12.30
N GLY A 441 -25.29 -8.01 11.99
CA GLY A 441 -25.22 -6.79 11.20
C GLY A 441 -23.93 -6.70 10.41
N SER A 442 -23.72 -5.57 9.78
CA SER A 442 -22.46 -5.30 9.07
C SER A 442 -22.22 -3.81 8.90
N GLU A 443 -20.96 -3.42 8.88
CA GLU A 443 -20.50 -2.18 8.29
C GLU A 443 -20.45 -2.37 6.78
N GLN A 444 -21.18 -1.52 6.04
CA GLN A 444 -21.07 -1.44 4.60
C GLN A 444 -20.55 -0.05 4.25
N SER A 445 -19.45 0.01 3.51
CA SER A 445 -18.88 1.26 3.04
C SER A 445 -18.70 1.25 1.52
N LEU A 446 -18.93 2.40 0.92
CA LEU A 446 -18.66 2.69 -0.49
C LEU A 446 -17.73 3.92 -0.52
N ARG A 447 -16.53 3.75 -1.02
CA ARG A 447 -15.50 4.78 -1.08
C ARG A 447 -15.14 5.04 -2.53
N THR A 448 -15.23 6.28 -2.99
CA THR A 448 -15.04 6.65 -4.38
C THR A 448 -14.09 7.82 -4.51
N GLY A 449 -12.97 7.63 -5.22
CA GLY A 449 -12.07 8.68 -5.69
C GLY A 449 -12.32 8.98 -7.17
N LYS A 450 -12.26 10.26 -7.58
CA LYS A 450 -12.35 10.66 -8.97
C LYS A 450 -11.35 11.75 -9.30
N LEU A 451 -10.88 11.75 -10.55
CA LEU A 451 -10.01 12.77 -11.12
C LEU A 451 -10.47 13.10 -12.52
N THR A 452 -10.59 14.39 -12.83
CA THR A 452 -10.61 14.91 -14.20
C THR A 452 -9.44 15.87 -14.36
N SER A 453 -8.55 15.62 -15.33
CA SER A 453 -7.39 16.46 -15.63
C SER A 453 -7.45 16.96 -17.06
N PHE A 454 -7.08 18.23 -17.25
CA PHE A 454 -6.81 18.82 -18.53
C PHE A 454 -5.40 19.37 -18.56
N ASP A 455 -4.60 18.99 -19.58
CA ASP A 455 -3.25 19.51 -19.77
C ASP A 455 -3.15 20.13 -21.17
N ALA A 456 -2.40 21.24 -21.26
CA ALA A 456 -1.94 21.82 -22.52
C ALA A 456 -0.45 22.12 -22.41
N ILE A 457 0.35 21.54 -23.31
CA ILE A 457 1.81 21.62 -23.28
C ILE A 457 2.31 22.05 -24.66
N LEU A 458 2.94 23.19 -24.71
CA LEU A 458 3.65 23.69 -25.89
C LEU A 458 5.14 23.35 -25.76
N ARG A 459 5.66 22.57 -26.69
CA ARG A 459 7.12 22.32 -26.82
C ARG A 459 7.63 23.10 -28.01
N THR A 460 8.78 23.75 -27.86
CA THR A 460 9.38 24.50 -28.97
C THR A 460 10.90 24.54 -28.82
N ARG A 461 11.57 24.63 -29.94
CA ARG A 461 13.02 24.85 -30.00
C ARG A 461 13.29 26.26 -30.52
N ILE A 462 13.97 27.07 -29.70
CA ILE A 462 14.36 28.45 -30.03
C ILE A 462 15.88 28.49 -30.09
N ASN A 463 16.45 28.62 -31.28
CA ASN A 463 17.87 28.44 -31.54
C ASN A 463 18.32 27.04 -31.10
N GLU A 464 19.22 26.95 -30.13
CA GLU A 464 19.73 25.68 -29.59
C GLU A 464 19.07 25.28 -28.26
N ASN A 465 18.11 26.06 -27.77
CA ASN A 465 17.44 25.77 -26.51
C ASN A 465 16.10 25.07 -26.74
N ASN A 466 15.85 24.01 -26.02
CA ASN A 466 14.54 23.36 -25.94
C ASN A 466 13.72 23.98 -24.82
N LEU A 467 12.46 24.23 -25.08
CA LEU A 467 11.52 24.86 -24.16
C LEU A 467 10.23 24.07 -24.13
N ALA A 468 9.70 23.81 -22.94
CA ALA A 468 8.33 23.39 -22.73
C ALA A 468 7.61 24.34 -21.77
N ILE A 469 6.40 24.75 -22.12
CA ILE A 469 5.52 25.51 -21.24
C ILE A 469 4.16 24.82 -21.22
N GLY A 470 3.58 24.66 -20.04
CA GLY A 470 2.30 23.99 -19.94
C GLY A 470 1.41 24.56 -18.86
N ILE A 471 0.12 24.25 -18.99
CA ILE A 471 -0.91 24.47 -17.99
C ILE A 471 -1.56 23.14 -17.65
N GLN A 472 -1.96 22.97 -16.39
CA GLN A 472 -2.69 21.81 -15.91
C GLN A 472 -3.84 22.23 -15.02
N LEU A 473 -5.01 21.64 -15.25
CA LEU A 473 -6.22 21.85 -14.46
C LEU A 473 -6.74 20.50 -13.99
N ASN A 474 -6.82 20.30 -12.69
CA ASN A 474 -7.33 19.06 -12.08
C ASN A 474 -8.55 19.37 -11.22
N ASP A 475 -9.56 18.51 -11.34
CA ASP A 475 -10.71 18.43 -10.46
C ASP A 475 -10.70 17.04 -9.81
N GLU A 476 -10.61 17.00 -8.50
CA GLU A 476 -10.53 15.78 -7.70
C GLU A 476 -11.73 15.71 -6.74
N SER A 477 -12.29 14.51 -6.51
CA SER A 477 -13.29 14.32 -5.47
C SER A 477 -13.09 13.04 -4.68
N LEU A 478 -13.53 13.05 -3.42
CA LEU A 478 -13.62 11.91 -2.51
C LEU A 478 -15.04 11.83 -1.95
N ASP A 479 -15.71 10.72 -2.20
CA ASP A 479 -17.01 10.36 -1.63
C ASP A 479 -16.86 9.11 -0.76
N VAL A 480 -17.24 9.18 0.53
CA VAL A 480 -17.31 8.04 1.45
C VAL A 480 -18.72 7.94 2.00
N LYS A 481 -19.31 6.75 1.91
CA LYS A 481 -20.66 6.48 2.38
C LYS A 481 -20.67 5.23 3.22
N TYR A 482 -21.26 5.34 4.40
CA TYR A 482 -21.55 4.23 5.29
C TYR A 482 -23.04 3.92 5.32
N ASN A 483 -23.42 2.66 5.54
CA ASN A 483 -24.80 2.32 5.85
C ASN A 483 -25.23 2.91 7.21
N GLU A 484 -26.53 2.84 7.54
CA GLU A 484 -27.05 3.46 8.76
C GLU A 484 -26.46 2.89 10.05
N LEU A 485 -26.11 1.60 10.07
CA LEU A 485 -25.50 0.94 11.23
C LEU A 485 -24.09 1.46 11.52
N ALA A 486 -23.33 1.75 10.47
CA ALA A 486 -21.93 2.16 10.57
C ALA A 486 -21.73 3.69 10.50
N ARG A 487 -22.79 4.46 10.27
CA ARG A 487 -22.67 5.91 10.17
C ARG A 487 -22.53 6.52 11.58
N ALA A 488 -21.34 7.04 11.87
CA ALA A 488 -21.07 7.87 13.03
C ALA A 488 -21.25 9.37 12.69
N GLU A 489 -21.60 10.17 13.69
CA GLU A 489 -21.73 11.63 13.59
C GLU A 489 -20.79 12.30 14.58
N PHE A 490 -20.10 13.36 14.12
CA PHE A 490 -19.09 14.08 14.87
C PHE A 490 -19.47 15.56 14.95
N ASP A 491 -19.11 16.22 16.04
CA ASP A 491 -19.16 17.68 16.15
C ASP A 491 -18.01 18.36 15.40
N GLN A 492 -17.95 19.68 15.44
CA GLN A 492 -16.90 20.47 14.79
C GLN A 492 -15.51 20.27 15.42
N SER A 493 -15.46 19.78 16.64
CA SER A 493 -14.23 19.50 17.39
C SER A 493 -13.78 18.03 17.22
N GLY A 494 -14.50 17.23 16.44
CA GLY A 494 -14.19 15.80 16.23
C GLY A 494 -14.73 14.86 17.30
N ASN A 495 -15.53 15.35 18.27
CA ASN A 495 -16.15 14.47 19.27
C ASN A 495 -17.31 13.72 18.66
N ILE A 496 -17.50 12.48 19.08
CA ILE A 496 -18.62 11.64 18.62
C ILE A 496 -19.93 12.13 19.23
N ILE A 497 -20.87 12.61 18.39
CA ILE A 497 -22.24 12.96 18.78
C ILE A 497 -23.13 11.71 18.76
N LYS A 498 -22.90 10.83 17.74
CA LYS A 498 -23.64 9.58 17.57
C LYS A 498 -22.67 8.51 17.11
N SER A 499 -22.57 7.44 17.89
CA SER A 499 -21.78 6.25 17.54
C SER A 499 -22.48 5.40 16.48
N ALA A 500 -21.71 4.63 15.74
CA ALA A 500 -22.23 3.50 14.97
C ALA A 500 -22.97 2.51 15.90
N ASP A 501 -24.03 1.88 15.39
CA ASP A 501 -24.77 0.83 16.12
C ASP A 501 -24.15 -0.54 15.87
N LEU A 502 -22.83 -0.63 16.05
CA LEU A 502 -22.04 -1.83 15.88
C LEU A 502 -21.24 -2.13 17.17
N LEU A 503 -21.08 -3.40 17.48
CA LEU A 503 -20.46 -3.82 18.73
C LEU A 503 -18.95 -3.63 18.74
N PHE A 504 -18.29 -3.94 17.63
CA PHE A 504 -16.84 -3.91 17.47
C PHE A 504 -16.39 -2.79 16.53
N LEU A 505 -16.88 -2.77 15.30
CA LEU A 505 -16.53 -1.76 14.31
C LEU A 505 -17.09 -0.38 14.69
N GLY A 506 -16.31 0.65 14.43
CA GLY A 506 -16.69 2.00 14.85
C GLY A 506 -17.38 2.80 13.75
N GLY A 507 -17.24 2.35 12.49
CA GLY A 507 -17.77 3.10 11.35
C GLY A 507 -17.09 4.46 11.15
N GLY A 508 -17.80 5.37 10.51
CA GLY A 508 -17.26 6.69 10.22
C GLY A 508 -18.30 7.69 9.71
N LYS A 509 -17.81 8.87 9.38
CA LYS A 509 -18.58 9.98 8.83
C LYS A 509 -18.73 9.84 7.32
N ASN A 510 -19.93 10.10 6.79
CA ASN A 510 -20.09 10.28 5.35
C ASN A 510 -19.36 11.55 4.88
N ILE A 511 -18.61 11.43 3.77
CA ILE A 511 -17.85 12.52 3.17
C ILE A 511 -18.32 12.71 1.74
N ALA A 512 -18.42 13.97 1.31
CA ALA A 512 -18.53 14.38 -0.08
C ALA A 512 -17.68 15.64 -0.22
N SER A 513 -16.50 15.52 -0.78
CA SER A 513 -15.51 16.58 -0.88
C SER A 513 -14.96 16.65 -2.30
N ASN A 514 -14.64 17.85 -2.74
CA ASN A 514 -13.98 18.10 -4.01
C ASN A 514 -12.87 19.13 -3.84
N ARG A 515 -11.90 19.11 -4.75
CA ARG A 515 -10.74 19.97 -4.73
C ARG A 515 -10.26 20.29 -6.15
N ASN A 516 -9.92 21.56 -6.37
CA ASN A 516 -9.38 22.05 -7.64
C ASN A 516 -7.87 22.33 -7.50
N LYS A 517 -7.09 21.86 -8.48
CA LYS A 517 -5.68 22.19 -8.64
C LYS A 517 -5.46 22.88 -9.98
N LYS A 518 -4.70 23.97 -9.99
CA LYS A 518 -4.37 24.75 -11.21
C LYS A 518 -2.89 25.02 -11.23
N ALA A 519 -2.23 24.72 -12.33
CA ALA A 519 -0.80 24.91 -12.43
C ALA A 519 -0.38 25.50 -13.79
N ILE A 520 0.74 26.22 -13.74
CA ILE A 520 1.53 26.61 -14.91
C ILE A 520 2.96 26.16 -14.65
N PHE A 521 3.61 25.60 -15.67
CA PHE A 521 5.00 25.15 -15.55
C PHE A 521 5.82 25.50 -16.79
N LEU A 522 7.12 25.58 -16.58
CA LEU A 522 8.12 25.90 -17.59
C LEU A 522 9.31 24.97 -17.42
N GLU A 523 9.81 24.43 -18.53
CA GLU A 523 11.07 23.69 -18.60
C GLU A 523 11.92 24.27 -19.73
N ILE A 524 13.22 24.48 -19.46
CA ILE A 524 14.19 24.99 -20.41
C ILE A 524 15.46 24.14 -20.34
N GLU A 525 15.85 23.56 -21.45
CA GLU A 525 17.17 22.96 -21.63
C GLU A 525 18.05 23.89 -22.44
N LYS A 526 19.21 24.21 -21.89
CA LYS A 526 20.22 25.04 -22.54
C LYS A 526 21.52 24.25 -22.67
N ILE A 527 21.95 24.01 -23.88
CA ILE A 527 23.26 23.46 -24.18
C ILE A 527 24.26 24.61 -24.07
N LEU A 528 25.14 24.57 -23.06
CA LEU A 528 26.17 25.59 -22.85
C LEU A 528 27.44 25.30 -23.64
N SER A 529 27.78 24.02 -23.80
CA SER A 529 28.88 23.52 -24.63
C SER A 529 28.66 22.04 -24.93
N GLU A 530 29.55 21.43 -25.72
CA GLU A 530 29.53 19.97 -26.00
C GLU A 530 29.59 19.12 -24.70
N SER A 531 30.19 19.69 -23.65
CA SER A 531 30.37 18.99 -22.38
C SER A 531 29.43 19.44 -21.27
N PHE A 532 28.63 20.50 -21.47
CA PHE A 532 27.82 21.11 -20.42
C PHE A 532 26.40 21.39 -20.88
N ASP A 533 25.43 20.84 -20.15
CA ASP A 533 24.01 21.19 -20.29
C ASP A 533 23.45 21.73 -18.96
N LEU A 534 22.51 22.62 -19.09
CA LEU A 534 21.70 23.16 -17.99
C LEU A 534 20.23 22.83 -18.27
N LEU A 535 19.55 22.24 -17.29
CA LEU A 535 18.11 22.06 -17.28
C LEU A 535 17.52 22.89 -16.13
N PHE A 536 16.63 23.81 -16.46
CA PHE A 536 15.86 24.58 -15.49
C PHE A 536 14.39 24.25 -15.66
N ALA A 537 13.72 23.89 -14.55
CA ALA A 537 12.28 23.67 -14.52
C ALA A 537 11.68 24.48 -13.36
N THR A 538 10.45 24.94 -13.55
CA THR A 538 9.71 25.62 -12.48
C THR A 538 8.22 25.44 -12.68
N ARG A 539 7.49 25.36 -11.58
CA ARG A 539 6.04 25.24 -11.53
C ARG A 539 5.46 26.17 -10.48
N TYR A 540 4.39 26.81 -10.81
CA TYR A 540 3.50 27.44 -9.87
C TYR A 540 2.20 26.66 -9.85
N GLU A 541 1.82 26.13 -8.70
CA GLU A 541 0.59 25.37 -8.50
C GLU A 541 -0.24 25.99 -7.40
N LYS A 542 -1.54 26.14 -7.63
CA LYS A 542 -2.54 26.55 -6.66
C LYS A 542 -3.51 25.39 -6.41
N VAL A 543 -3.66 25.00 -5.14
CA VAL A 543 -4.58 23.98 -4.65
C VAL A 543 -5.49 24.63 -3.62
N GLU A 544 -6.73 24.89 -4.00
CA GLU A 544 -7.68 25.69 -3.21
C GLU A 544 -7.05 27.03 -2.79
N ASP A 545 -6.89 27.29 -1.51
CA ASP A 545 -6.29 28.50 -0.97
C ASP A 545 -4.76 28.46 -0.83
N ASN A 546 -4.17 27.26 -0.94
CA ASN A 546 -2.73 27.06 -0.84
C ASN A 546 -2.06 27.22 -2.22
N SER A 547 -0.80 27.66 -2.24
CA SER A 547 0.00 27.71 -3.47
C SER A 547 1.45 27.37 -3.20
N SER A 548 2.12 26.78 -4.20
CA SER A 548 3.56 26.51 -4.17
C SER A 548 4.23 27.02 -5.43
N PHE A 549 5.50 27.39 -5.28
CA PHE A 549 6.41 27.73 -6.38
C PHE A 549 7.67 26.86 -6.28
N ASP A 550 7.86 25.99 -7.24
CA ASP A 550 8.82 24.90 -7.19
C ASP A 550 9.85 25.00 -8.33
N PRO A 551 10.96 25.70 -8.12
CA PRO A 551 12.08 25.71 -9.05
C PRO A 551 12.96 24.46 -8.88
N LYS A 552 13.54 24.00 -10.00
CA LYS A 552 14.59 22.97 -10.06
C LYS A 552 15.66 23.37 -11.05
N LEU A 553 16.91 23.20 -10.67
CA LEU A 553 18.08 23.40 -11.52
C LEU A 553 18.85 22.09 -11.56
N SER A 554 19.16 21.63 -12.78
CA SER A 554 20.01 20.47 -13.02
C SER A 554 21.17 20.84 -13.93
N LEU A 555 22.35 20.34 -13.61
CA LEU A 555 23.58 20.49 -14.36
C LEU A 555 24.11 19.14 -14.77
N ASN A 556 24.47 18.99 -16.04
CA ASN A 556 25.13 17.81 -16.58
C ASN A 556 26.49 18.20 -17.16
N PHE A 557 27.53 17.50 -16.73
CA PHE A 557 28.88 17.70 -17.16
C PHE A 557 29.48 16.40 -17.70
N ARG A 558 29.87 16.39 -18.97
CA ARG A 558 30.54 15.29 -19.68
C ARG A 558 32.01 15.63 -19.94
N PRO A 559 32.90 15.37 -18.99
CA PRO A 559 34.33 15.58 -19.23
C PRO A 559 34.92 14.65 -20.29
N THR A 560 34.32 13.49 -20.48
CA THR A 560 34.63 12.51 -21.53
C THR A 560 33.36 11.85 -22.04
N ASP A 561 33.41 11.17 -23.18
CA ASP A 561 32.28 10.42 -23.73
C ASP A 561 31.80 9.28 -22.81
N LYS A 562 32.63 8.85 -21.84
CA LYS A 562 32.39 7.74 -20.92
C LYS A 562 31.96 8.18 -19.50
N LEU A 563 32.04 9.46 -19.21
CA LEU A 563 31.75 9.96 -17.86
C LEU A 563 30.77 11.11 -17.91
N LEU A 564 29.62 10.94 -17.24
CA LEU A 564 28.66 11.99 -16.96
C LEU A 564 28.60 12.23 -15.46
N ILE A 565 28.78 13.47 -15.06
CA ILE A 565 28.50 13.98 -13.71
C ILE A 565 27.24 14.83 -13.79
N ARG A 566 26.27 14.51 -12.96
CA ARG A 566 24.98 15.21 -12.89
C ARG A 566 24.74 15.73 -11.48
N GLY A 567 24.19 16.92 -11.37
CA GLY A 567 23.80 17.49 -10.08
C GLY A 567 22.48 18.22 -10.20
N SER A 568 21.60 18.08 -9.23
CA SER A 568 20.34 18.80 -9.20
C SER A 568 20.01 19.29 -7.80
N VAL A 569 19.32 20.46 -7.77
CA VAL A 569 18.70 21.01 -6.58
C VAL A 569 17.33 21.56 -6.96
N GLY A 570 16.32 21.27 -6.16
CA GLY A 570 14.97 21.76 -6.40
C GLY A 570 14.11 21.71 -5.14
N SER A 571 13.04 22.47 -5.16
CA SER A 571 11.98 22.35 -4.16
C SER A 571 10.92 21.35 -4.63
N SER A 572 10.20 20.79 -3.67
CA SER A 572 9.05 19.94 -3.91
C SER A 572 8.00 20.17 -2.83
N PHE A 573 6.76 19.83 -3.12
CA PHE A 573 5.68 19.89 -2.14
C PHE A 573 4.70 18.72 -2.30
N SER A 574 3.98 18.42 -1.21
CA SER A 574 2.86 17.49 -1.18
C SER A 574 1.67 18.14 -0.50
N THR A 575 0.48 17.86 -0.99
CA THR A 575 -0.75 18.43 -0.41
C THR A 575 -1.47 17.39 0.44
N PRO A 576 -2.07 17.80 1.58
CA PRO A 576 -2.89 16.89 2.36
C PRO A 576 -3.93 16.21 1.49
N SER A 577 -4.15 14.92 1.66
CA SER A 577 -5.24 14.21 1.00
C SER A 577 -6.60 14.72 1.52
N MET A 578 -7.67 14.53 0.72
CA MET A 578 -9.01 14.88 1.18
C MET A 578 -9.45 14.03 2.39
N ALA A 579 -8.91 12.83 2.52
CA ALA A 579 -9.13 12.00 3.71
C ALA A 579 -8.49 12.63 4.95
N GLN A 580 -7.22 13.04 4.89
CA GLN A 580 -6.52 13.72 5.99
C GLN A 580 -7.18 15.04 6.42
N LEU A 581 -7.83 15.75 5.47
CA LEU A 581 -8.52 17.00 5.78
C LEU A 581 -9.92 16.78 6.38
N TYR A 582 -10.68 15.79 5.90
CA TYR A 582 -12.12 15.74 6.12
C TYR A 582 -12.66 14.42 6.65
N SER A 583 -11.87 13.32 6.65
CA SER A 583 -12.29 12.05 7.21
C SER A 583 -12.43 12.14 8.72
N SER A 584 -13.46 11.46 9.23
CA SER A 584 -13.52 11.08 10.63
C SER A 584 -14.00 9.64 10.67
N GLU A 585 -13.11 8.77 11.13
CA GLU A 585 -13.31 7.32 11.17
C GLU A 585 -12.96 6.80 12.56
N ILE A 586 -13.56 5.68 12.91
CA ILE A 586 -13.25 5.00 14.15
C ILE A 586 -12.57 3.68 13.81
N ALA A 587 -11.26 3.69 13.86
CA ALA A 587 -10.42 2.52 13.72
C ALA A 587 -10.38 1.73 15.06
N LEU A 588 -9.74 0.58 15.04
CA LEU A 588 -9.45 -0.23 16.23
C LEU A 588 -7.94 -0.29 16.39
N GLY A 589 -7.49 -0.13 17.62
CA GLY A 589 -6.07 -0.19 17.97
C GLY A 589 -5.82 -0.99 19.24
N GLY A 590 -4.72 -1.75 19.24
CA GLY A 590 -4.22 -2.37 20.46
C GLY A 590 -3.29 -1.39 21.17
N VAL A 591 -3.69 -0.90 22.36
CA VAL A 591 -2.88 0.01 23.17
C VAL A 591 -2.56 -0.60 24.52
N ARG A 592 -1.47 -0.15 25.15
CA ARG A 592 -1.09 -0.50 26.52
C ARG A 592 -1.26 0.73 27.40
N ASP A 593 -1.97 0.55 28.48
CA ASP A 593 -2.17 1.64 29.43
C ASP A 593 -0.89 1.92 30.22
N VAL A 594 -0.74 3.14 30.69
CA VAL A 594 0.32 3.56 31.60
C VAL A 594 -0.31 3.91 32.94
N ILE A 595 -0.05 3.10 33.97
CA ILE A 595 -0.58 3.27 35.32
C ILE A 595 0.57 3.60 36.27
N ASN A 596 0.50 4.75 36.93
CA ASN A 596 1.56 5.24 37.82
C ASN A 596 2.96 5.26 37.15
N GLY A 597 3.02 5.68 35.89
CA GLY A 597 4.27 5.75 35.11
C GLY A 597 4.82 4.40 34.62
N VAL A 598 4.03 3.32 34.75
CA VAL A 598 4.43 1.99 34.29
C VAL A 598 3.50 1.50 33.19
N GLU A 599 4.05 1.25 32.00
CA GLU A 599 3.34 0.64 30.89
C GLU A 599 2.90 -0.79 31.26
N GLN A 600 1.63 -1.09 31.05
CA GLN A 600 1.08 -2.40 31.37
C GLN A 600 1.48 -3.45 30.33
N SER A 601 1.68 -4.68 30.78
CA SER A 601 2.12 -5.79 29.90
C SER A 601 1.03 -6.32 28.95
N SER A 602 -0.25 -6.02 29.21
CA SER A 602 -1.38 -6.49 28.40
C SER A 602 -1.89 -5.37 27.49
N SER A 603 -2.01 -5.66 26.21
CA SER A 603 -2.66 -4.78 25.25
C SER A 603 -4.18 -4.82 25.43
N LEU A 604 -4.80 -3.65 25.35
CA LEU A 604 -6.25 -3.46 25.31
C LEU A 604 -6.65 -3.06 23.90
N PHE A 605 -7.66 -3.70 23.32
CA PHE A 605 -8.29 -3.22 22.09
C PHE A 605 -9.23 -2.06 22.45
N VAL A 606 -8.96 -0.91 21.84
CA VAL A 606 -9.73 0.32 22.04
C VAL A 606 -10.15 0.92 20.71
N ARG A 607 -11.11 1.82 20.72
CA ARG A 607 -11.41 2.63 19.55
C ARG A 607 -10.38 3.74 19.40
N VAL A 608 -9.78 3.86 18.21
CA VAL A 608 -8.95 5.00 17.84
C VAL A 608 -9.79 5.88 16.93
N ILE A 609 -10.13 7.07 17.43
CA ILE A 609 -10.98 8.03 16.74
C ILE A 609 -10.04 8.90 15.91
N GLN A 610 -9.91 8.60 14.65
CA GLN A 610 -9.10 9.39 13.72
C GLN A 610 -9.92 10.57 13.19
N VAL A 611 -9.45 11.79 13.41
CA VAL A 611 -10.16 13.02 13.03
C VAL A 611 -9.35 13.77 12.00
N GLY A 612 -9.96 14.07 10.85
CA GLY A 612 -9.35 14.89 9.81
C GLY A 612 -9.11 16.31 10.28
N ASN A 613 -8.02 16.91 9.82
CA ASN A 613 -7.64 18.27 10.20
C ASN A 613 -7.68 19.22 8.99
N PRO A 614 -8.70 20.07 8.87
CA PRO A 614 -8.80 21.01 7.76
C PRO A 614 -7.74 22.13 7.78
N ASN A 615 -6.99 22.29 8.87
CA ASN A 615 -5.95 23.31 9.04
C ASN A 615 -4.56 22.83 8.59
N LEU A 616 -4.43 21.60 8.07
CA LEU A 616 -3.17 21.09 7.57
C LEU A 616 -2.61 21.96 6.45
N LYS A 617 -1.31 22.20 6.52
CA LYS A 617 -0.56 22.91 5.48
C LYS A 617 0.05 21.93 4.50
N PRO A 618 0.31 22.33 3.25
CA PRO A 618 1.13 21.54 2.35
C PRO A 618 2.53 21.30 2.94
N ALA A 619 2.98 20.07 2.87
CA ALA A 619 4.34 19.70 3.19
C ALA A 619 5.30 20.20 2.09
N THR A 620 6.48 20.64 2.44
CA THR A 620 7.47 21.16 1.49
C THR A 620 8.82 20.47 1.67
N SER A 621 9.60 20.36 0.60
CA SER A 621 10.94 19.78 0.70
C SER A 621 11.95 20.50 -0.18
N THR A 622 13.23 20.34 0.18
CA THR A 622 14.37 20.65 -0.69
C THR A 622 15.10 19.34 -1.00
N ASN A 623 15.19 19.04 -2.28
CA ASN A 623 15.83 17.85 -2.82
C ASN A 623 17.17 18.22 -3.44
N THR A 624 18.22 17.46 -3.13
CA THR A 624 19.56 17.61 -3.71
C THR A 624 20.06 16.25 -4.16
N ASN A 625 20.55 16.16 -5.39
CA ASN A 625 21.17 14.95 -5.95
C ASN A 625 22.52 15.27 -6.56
N LEU A 626 23.44 14.33 -6.42
CA LEU A 626 24.74 14.33 -7.09
C LEU A 626 24.98 12.92 -7.63
N GLY A 627 25.02 12.79 -8.95
CA GLY A 627 25.14 11.51 -9.63
C GLY A 627 26.40 11.45 -10.51
N LEU A 628 26.87 10.23 -10.68
CA LEU A 628 27.96 9.87 -11.56
C LEU A 628 27.50 8.68 -12.40
N LEU A 629 27.57 8.80 -13.73
CA LEU A 629 27.38 7.69 -14.66
C LEU A 629 28.71 7.47 -15.40
N LEU A 630 29.22 6.24 -15.33
CA LEU A 630 30.48 5.82 -15.92
C LEU A 630 30.25 4.63 -16.86
N ASP A 631 30.52 4.84 -18.16
CA ASP A 631 30.61 3.76 -19.13
C ASP A 631 31.99 3.10 -19.02
N ILE A 632 32.06 2.05 -18.20
CA ILE A 632 33.32 1.28 -17.99
C ILE A 632 33.81 0.69 -19.30
N SER A 633 32.88 0.24 -20.14
CA SER A 633 33.12 -0.28 -21.48
C SER A 633 31.83 -0.17 -22.30
N ASP A 634 31.90 -0.50 -23.60
CA ASP A 634 30.73 -0.58 -24.48
C ASP A 634 29.66 -1.58 -24.01
N HIS A 635 29.95 -2.36 -22.97
CA HIS A 635 29.11 -3.42 -22.45
C HIS A 635 28.77 -3.25 -20.97
N ALA A 636 29.39 -2.28 -20.27
CA ALA A 636 29.25 -2.11 -18.84
C ALA A 636 29.08 -0.65 -18.45
N SER A 637 28.07 -0.35 -17.66
CA SER A 637 27.82 0.96 -17.05
C SER A 637 27.65 0.87 -15.53
N LEU A 638 28.04 1.92 -14.83
CA LEU A 638 27.90 2.09 -13.40
C LEU A 638 27.32 3.47 -13.12
N SER A 639 26.21 3.53 -12.38
CA SER A 639 25.66 4.78 -11.84
C SER A 639 25.75 4.79 -10.33
N ILE A 640 26.10 5.93 -9.77
CA ILE A 640 26.15 6.20 -8.34
C ILE A 640 25.50 7.55 -8.11
N ASP A 641 24.43 7.58 -7.30
CA ASP A 641 23.67 8.78 -7.00
C ASP A 641 23.57 8.99 -5.48
N LEU A 642 24.16 10.07 -4.98
CA LEU A 642 24.02 10.55 -3.61
C LEU A 642 22.86 11.55 -3.57
N TRP A 643 21.90 11.33 -2.69
CA TRP A 643 20.72 12.15 -2.59
C TRP A 643 20.39 12.56 -1.15
N LYS A 644 19.72 13.70 -1.03
CA LYS A 644 19.27 14.27 0.23
C LYS A 644 17.91 14.95 0.04
N ILE A 645 17.00 14.69 0.96
CA ILE A 645 15.68 15.32 1.07
C ILE A 645 15.57 15.96 2.45
N ASN A 646 15.36 17.27 2.50
CA ASN A 646 14.99 17.97 3.70
C ASN A 646 13.51 18.30 3.61
N TYR A 647 12.69 17.67 4.43
CA TYR A 647 11.24 17.77 4.42
C TYR A 647 10.80 18.64 5.60
N LYS A 648 9.83 19.52 5.39
CA LYS A 648 9.17 20.36 6.40
C LYS A 648 7.67 20.18 6.32
N ASP A 649 7.03 20.28 7.45
CA ASP A 649 5.57 20.17 7.56
C ASP A 649 5.04 18.84 6.99
N ARG A 650 5.79 17.73 7.16
CA ARG A 650 5.37 16.40 6.71
C ARG A 650 4.05 16.04 7.39
N LEU A 651 3.16 15.38 6.65
CA LEU A 651 1.83 15.04 7.13
C LEU A 651 1.87 13.72 7.89
N GLU A 652 1.53 13.75 9.15
CA GLU A 652 1.55 12.60 10.05
C GLU A 652 0.22 12.48 10.80
N LEU A 653 -0.11 11.25 11.21
CA LEU A 653 -1.19 10.97 12.14
C LEU A 653 -0.59 10.77 13.54
N GLU A 654 -1.19 11.33 14.55
CA GLU A 654 -0.78 11.08 15.95
C GLU A 654 -0.86 9.59 16.26
N ASP A 655 0.16 9.06 16.92
CA ASP A 655 0.17 7.68 17.40
C ASP A 655 -0.57 7.56 18.76
N ALA A 656 -1.58 6.69 18.80
CA ALA A 656 -2.40 6.52 20.00
C ALA A 656 -1.61 5.99 21.20
N GLN A 657 -0.61 5.11 20.97
CA GLN A 657 0.24 4.58 22.04
C GLN A 657 1.21 5.63 22.55
N ALA A 658 1.83 6.41 21.63
CA ALA A 658 2.70 7.51 22.02
C ALA A 658 1.95 8.51 22.90
N LYS A 659 0.74 8.92 22.51
CA LYS A 659 -0.12 9.83 23.28
C LYS A 659 -0.42 9.32 24.69
N ILE A 660 -0.67 8.02 24.85
CA ILE A 660 -0.89 7.39 26.17
C ILE A 660 0.40 7.40 26.99
N THR A 661 1.53 7.11 26.34
CA THR A 661 2.84 7.00 27.01
C THR A 661 3.32 8.37 27.49
N GLU A 662 3.15 9.39 26.67
CA GLU A 662 3.55 10.76 26.98
C GLU A 662 2.70 11.38 28.08
N ASN A 663 1.39 11.26 27.98
CA ASN A 663 0.45 11.80 28.96
C ASN A 663 -0.77 10.90 29.15
N PRO A 664 -0.73 9.95 30.11
CA PRO A 664 -1.85 9.05 30.39
C PRO A 664 -3.16 9.75 30.81
N ASP A 665 -3.07 10.99 31.27
CA ASP A 665 -4.18 11.82 31.71
C ASP A 665 -4.67 12.81 30.63
N ASN A 666 -4.17 12.68 29.38
CA ASN A 666 -4.60 13.50 28.24
C ASN A 666 -6.13 13.41 28.08
N PRO A 667 -6.87 14.54 27.96
CA PRO A 667 -8.33 14.55 27.82
C PRO A 667 -8.85 13.86 26.56
N GLU A 668 -8.00 13.63 25.57
CA GLU A 668 -8.31 12.87 24.36
C GLU A 668 -8.27 11.34 24.57
N ILE A 669 -7.82 10.89 25.74
CA ILE A 669 -7.87 9.51 26.20
C ILE A 669 -9.14 9.33 27.02
N GLN A 670 -10.13 8.68 26.44
CA GLN A 670 -11.41 8.41 27.12
C GLN A 670 -11.28 7.15 27.98
N ARG A 671 -11.74 7.26 29.23
CA ARG A 671 -11.74 6.18 30.19
C ARG A 671 -13.17 5.90 30.70
N ASN A 672 -13.45 4.66 31.03
CA ASN A 672 -14.69 4.28 31.64
C ASN A 672 -14.69 4.57 33.17
N GLU A 673 -15.80 4.32 33.87
CA GLU A 673 -15.96 4.51 35.30
C GLU A 673 -14.96 3.69 36.17
N TYR A 674 -14.28 2.72 35.60
CA TYR A 674 -13.26 1.87 36.23
C TYR A 674 -11.83 2.32 35.93
N GLY A 675 -11.66 3.36 35.13
CA GLY A 675 -10.34 3.87 34.68
C GLY A 675 -9.75 3.18 33.47
N ASP A 676 -10.42 2.17 32.91
CA ASP A 676 -9.91 1.49 31.70
C ASP A 676 -10.03 2.39 30.46
N ILE A 677 -9.03 2.44 29.60
CA ILE A 677 -9.08 3.18 28.34
C ILE A 677 -10.14 2.55 27.43
N THR A 678 -11.01 3.39 26.87
CA THR A 678 -12.09 2.99 25.97
C THR A 678 -11.91 3.52 24.54
N ALA A 679 -11.37 4.72 24.43
CA ALA A 679 -11.03 5.32 23.15
C ALA A 679 -9.85 6.30 23.28
N VAL A 680 -9.16 6.54 22.18
CA VAL A 680 -8.12 7.55 22.04
C VAL A 680 -8.41 8.34 20.77
N SER A 681 -8.50 9.66 20.89
CA SER A 681 -8.64 10.53 19.72
C SER A 681 -7.27 10.88 19.17
N THR A 682 -7.11 10.74 17.86
CA THR A 682 -5.91 11.09 17.11
C THR A 682 -6.26 12.02 15.96
N THR A 683 -5.39 12.97 15.66
CA THR A 683 -5.59 13.93 14.56
C THR A 683 -4.35 13.98 13.67
N PHE A 684 -4.54 14.43 12.44
CA PHE A 684 -3.41 14.69 11.55
C PHE A 684 -2.75 16.01 11.89
N PHE A 685 -1.43 16.04 11.80
CA PHE A 685 -0.63 17.24 12.06
C PHE A 685 0.52 17.40 11.06
N ASN A 686 1.14 18.57 11.05
CA ASN A 686 2.33 18.83 10.26
C ASN A 686 3.58 18.63 11.13
N GLU A 687 4.39 17.62 10.85
CA GLU A 687 5.66 17.36 11.51
C GLU A 687 6.72 18.37 11.05
N GLU A 688 7.39 19.04 11.96
CA GLU A 688 8.23 20.21 11.65
C GLU A 688 9.35 19.88 10.66
N LYS A 689 10.05 18.75 10.82
CA LYS A 689 11.28 18.51 10.04
C LYS A 689 11.62 17.04 9.95
N THR A 690 11.80 16.56 8.73
CA THR A 690 12.35 15.22 8.43
C THR A 690 13.56 15.36 7.51
N LYS A 691 14.67 14.69 7.79
CA LYS A 691 15.87 14.69 6.95
C LYS A 691 16.20 13.27 6.49
N VAL A 692 16.18 13.05 5.18
CA VAL A 692 16.50 11.74 4.59
C VAL A 692 17.73 11.87 3.70
N ARG A 693 18.63 10.90 3.79
CA ARG A 693 19.83 10.80 2.92
C ARG A 693 20.08 9.37 2.53
N GLY A 694 20.51 9.16 1.32
CA GLY A 694 20.87 7.83 0.84
C GLY A 694 21.79 7.86 -0.35
N LEU A 695 22.21 6.67 -0.72
CA LEU A 695 23.06 6.37 -1.86
C LEU A 695 22.38 5.30 -2.71
N ASP A 696 22.17 5.57 -3.99
CA ASP A 696 21.71 4.60 -4.96
C ASP A 696 22.89 4.19 -5.85
N VAL A 697 23.02 2.88 -6.10
CA VAL A 697 24.06 2.32 -6.98
C VAL A 697 23.38 1.40 -7.97
N SER A 698 23.64 1.58 -9.26
CA SER A 698 23.23 0.64 -10.29
C SER A 698 24.41 0.24 -11.17
N PHE A 699 24.45 -1.04 -11.53
CA PHE A 699 25.45 -1.60 -12.43
C PHE A 699 24.74 -2.47 -13.45
N ASP A 700 25.07 -2.26 -14.73
CA ASP A 700 24.55 -3.03 -15.84
C ASP A 700 25.72 -3.52 -16.71
N TYR A 701 25.64 -4.79 -17.11
CA TYR A 701 26.57 -5.41 -18.04
C TYR A 701 25.84 -6.32 -19.01
N LYS A 702 26.01 -6.12 -20.30
CA LYS A 702 25.41 -6.95 -21.34
C LYS A 702 26.40 -7.23 -22.47
N LYS A 703 26.71 -8.49 -22.71
CA LYS A 703 27.67 -8.89 -23.72
C LYS A 703 27.27 -10.19 -24.42
N LYS A 704 27.27 -10.16 -25.75
CA LYS A 704 27.18 -11.35 -26.57
C LYS A 704 28.61 -11.82 -26.91
N LEU A 705 28.94 -13.04 -26.52
CA LEU A 705 30.25 -13.68 -26.80
C LEU A 705 30.28 -14.26 -28.21
N ASP A 706 31.49 -14.51 -28.75
CA ASP A 706 31.72 -15.03 -30.10
C ASP A 706 31.07 -16.43 -30.31
N ASN A 707 30.89 -17.20 -29.29
CA ASN A 707 30.21 -18.48 -29.29
C ASN A 707 28.67 -18.40 -29.21
N GLY A 708 28.10 -17.21 -29.31
CA GLY A 708 26.67 -16.95 -29.34
C GLY A 708 26.03 -16.87 -27.96
N ILE A 709 26.78 -17.04 -26.87
CA ILE A 709 26.27 -16.87 -25.51
C ILE A 709 26.05 -15.38 -25.24
N LEU A 710 24.84 -15.00 -24.77
CA LEU A 710 24.54 -13.68 -24.24
C LEU A 710 24.59 -13.73 -22.73
N ILE A 711 25.40 -12.88 -22.13
CA ILE A 711 25.48 -12.67 -20.67
C ILE A 711 24.92 -11.28 -20.37
N ASP A 712 24.05 -11.20 -19.38
CA ASP A 712 23.54 -9.97 -18.80
C ASP A 712 23.60 -10.02 -17.29
N LEU A 713 24.08 -8.94 -16.69
CA LEU A 713 24.20 -8.74 -15.26
C LEU A 713 23.57 -7.39 -14.92
N GLY A 714 22.82 -7.36 -13.86
CA GLY A 714 22.25 -6.13 -13.32
C GLY A 714 22.39 -6.11 -11.81
N MET A 715 22.56 -4.95 -11.24
CA MET A 715 22.52 -4.74 -9.80
C MET A 715 21.96 -3.37 -9.49
N ASN A 716 20.96 -3.34 -8.61
CA ASN A 716 20.42 -2.11 -8.04
C ASN A 716 20.50 -2.20 -6.51
N ALA A 717 21.07 -1.17 -5.88
CA ALA A 717 21.21 -1.08 -4.44
C ALA A 717 20.80 0.32 -3.96
N THR A 718 20.08 0.38 -2.86
CA THR A 718 19.80 1.62 -2.13
C THR A 718 20.30 1.47 -0.69
N HIS A 719 21.19 2.36 -0.28
CA HIS A 719 21.72 2.45 1.06
C HIS A 719 21.18 3.71 1.73
N LEU A 720 20.28 3.55 2.71
CA LEU A 720 19.80 4.63 3.55
C LEU A 720 20.87 4.99 4.59
N LEU A 721 21.39 6.20 4.48
CA LEU A 721 22.40 6.71 5.41
C LEU A 721 21.74 7.18 6.71
N ASN A 722 20.70 7.98 6.60
CA ASN A 722 19.85 8.36 7.71
C ASN A 722 18.43 8.73 7.27
N PHE A 723 17.51 8.58 8.22
CA PHE A 723 16.13 9.06 8.18
C PHE A 723 15.87 9.65 9.56
N LEU A 724 15.96 10.98 9.67
CA LEU A 724 15.88 11.69 10.93
C LEU A 724 14.50 12.33 11.06
N THR A 725 13.79 12.03 12.14
CA THR A 725 12.54 12.66 12.55
C THR A 725 12.71 13.27 13.94
N PRO A 726 11.88 14.25 14.34
CA PRO A 726 11.84 14.72 15.72
C PRO A 726 11.59 13.56 16.70
N GLU A 727 12.10 13.67 17.90
CA GLU A 727 11.73 12.80 19.02
C GLU A 727 10.47 13.37 19.66
N HIS A 728 9.36 12.65 19.59
CA HIS A 728 8.15 13.00 20.33
C HIS A 728 8.29 12.43 21.74
N GLY A 729 8.16 13.26 22.78
CA GLY A 729 8.09 12.78 24.17
C GLY A 729 8.91 13.50 25.26
N GLU A 730 9.56 14.61 25.00
CA GLU A 730 10.11 15.46 26.07
C GLU A 730 9.83 16.94 25.75
N GLU A 731 8.71 17.48 26.27
CA GLU A 731 8.63 18.91 26.52
C GLU A 731 9.54 19.20 27.73
N GLU A 732 10.72 19.74 27.47
CA GLU A 732 11.50 20.35 28.54
C GLU A 732 10.72 21.55 29.11
N GLU A 733 10.16 21.38 30.33
CA GLU A 733 9.70 22.51 31.14
C GLU A 733 10.89 23.48 31.38
N GLY A 734 10.80 24.62 30.72
CA GLY A 734 11.35 25.87 31.16
C GLY A 734 12.85 25.99 31.36
N HIS A 735 13.56 26.34 30.31
CA HIS A 735 14.70 27.23 30.44
C HIS A 735 14.48 28.46 29.54
N GLU A 736 13.95 29.55 30.13
CA GLU A 736 14.15 30.89 29.64
C GLU A 736 15.64 31.21 29.77
N GLY A 737 16.37 31.17 28.69
CA GLY A 737 17.75 31.59 28.57
C GLY A 737 18.04 31.95 27.12
N ASP A 738 18.11 33.25 26.85
CA ASP A 738 18.70 33.79 25.65
C ASP A 738 20.01 33.10 25.32
N ASP A 739 20.06 32.43 24.13
CA ASP A 739 21.23 32.48 23.24
C ASP A 739 20.86 31.80 21.92
N ASP A 740 20.93 32.61 20.87
CA ASP A 740 20.64 32.32 19.47
C ASP A 740 21.81 31.54 18.82
N GLU A 741 22.12 30.32 19.28
CA GLU A 741 23.00 29.36 18.61
C GLU A 741 22.49 27.91 18.78
N GLY A 742 21.74 27.46 17.76
CA GLY A 742 21.76 26.02 17.35
C GLY A 742 21.09 25.02 18.30
N HIS A 743 19.78 25.13 18.54
CA HIS A 743 19.01 23.94 18.89
C HIS A 743 19.01 23.00 17.68
N GLU A 744 19.99 22.09 17.59
CA GLU A 744 19.78 20.85 16.86
C GLU A 744 18.73 20.07 17.65
N ASP A 745 17.47 20.22 17.26
CA ASP A 745 16.35 19.43 17.76
C ASP A 745 16.80 18.00 17.95
N HIS A 746 16.42 17.35 19.06
CA HIS A 746 16.70 15.95 19.33
C HIS A 746 16.04 15.10 18.24
N MET A 747 16.83 14.75 17.22
CA MET A 747 16.35 13.98 16.07
C MET A 747 16.75 12.52 16.23
N VAL A 748 15.78 11.63 16.02
CA VAL A 748 15.98 10.19 16.07
C VAL A 748 16.22 9.66 14.67
N ASN A 749 17.26 8.84 14.50
CA ASN A 749 17.48 8.13 13.25
C ASN A 749 16.66 6.83 13.22
N ARG A 750 15.74 6.76 12.26
CA ARG A 750 14.81 5.63 12.06
C ARG A 750 15.41 4.47 11.23
N VAL A 751 16.55 4.67 10.57
CA VAL A 751 17.19 3.66 9.71
C VAL A 751 17.69 2.47 10.51
N GLY A 752 17.45 1.27 10.01
CA GLY A 752 17.81 0.01 10.65
C GLY A 752 16.93 -0.34 11.85
N LYS A 753 15.68 0.14 11.85
CA LYS A 753 14.72 -0.06 12.95
C LYS A 753 13.34 -0.43 12.42
N PHE A 754 12.61 -1.21 13.22
CA PHE A 754 11.17 -1.33 13.15
C PHE A 754 10.59 -0.23 14.05
N ASN A 755 9.94 0.75 13.45
CA ASN A 755 9.54 2.00 14.11
C ASN A 755 8.08 1.91 14.58
N TYR A 756 7.79 1.08 15.57
CA TYR A 756 6.43 0.75 15.99
C TYR A 756 5.64 1.93 16.61
N ASN A 757 6.32 2.95 17.11
CA ASN A 757 5.70 4.17 17.65
C ASN A 757 5.75 5.36 16.68
N ALA A 758 6.03 5.12 15.42
CA ALA A 758 6.06 6.17 14.40
C ALA A 758 5.51 5.58 13.10
N HIS A 759 4.76 6.36 12.36
CA HIS A 759 4.21 5.95 11.06
C HIS A 759 5.26 5.69 9.98
N THR A 760 6.54 5.81 10.33
CA THR A 760 7.66 5.34 9.52
C THR A 760 7.75 3.84 9.61
N HIS A 761 7.55 3.17 8.49
CA HIS A 761 7.70 1.72 8.38
C HIS A 761 9.11 1.25 8.73
N SER A 762 9.31 -0.06 8.70
CA SER A 762 10.66 -0.63 8.80
C SER A 762 11.56 -0.10 7.68
N LEU A 763 12.69 0.45 8.06
CA LEU A 763 13.67 1.05 7.16
C LEU A 763 14.99 0.28 7.19
N PRO A 764 15.12 -0.85 6.48
CA PRO A 764 16.40 -1.54 6.34
C PRO A 764 17.47 -0.61 5.78
N ARG A 765 18.69 -0.69 6.33
CA ARG A 765 19.78 0.18 5.90
C ARG A 765 20.17 -0.04 4.44
N LEU A 766 20.22 -1.31 4.01
CA LEU A 766 20.58 -1.70 2.64
C LEU A 766 19.52 -2.59 2.04
N ARG A 767 19.07 -2.23 0.85
CA ARG A 767 18.31 -3.09 -0.06
C ARG A 767 19.14 -3.27 -1.33
N LEU A 768 19.24 -4.51 -1.81
CA LEU A 768 19.98 -4.83 -3.02
C LEU A 768 19.24 -5.89 -3.83
N ASN A 769 19.12 -5.65 -5.11
CA ASN A 769 18.66 -6.62 -6.10
C ASN A 769 19.78 -6.83 -7.13
N ALA A 770 20.12 -8.09 -7.38
CA ALA A 770 21.13 -8.46 -8.36
C ALA A 770 20.53 -9.48 -9.32
N PHE A 771 20.78 -9.29 -10.58
CA PHE A 771 20.30 -10.13 -11.66
C PHE A 771 21.50 -10.72 -12.44
N PHE A 772 21.41 -12.01 -12.73
CA PHE A 772 22.28 -12.71 -13.67
C PHE A 772 21.44 -13.44 -14.72
N GLY A 773 21.69 -13.17 -15.99
CA GLY A 773 21.08 -13.84 -17.13
C GLY A 773 22.14 -14.45 -18.02
N LEU A 774 21.86 -15.66 -18.51
CA LEU A 774 22.67 -16.35 -19.51
C LEU A 774 21.75 -16.95 -20.57
N THR A 775 21.91 -16.51 -21.83
CA THR A 775 21.15 -17.07 -22.96
C THR A 775 22.08 -17.83 -23.88
N HIS A 776 21.76 -19.10 -24.13
CA HIS A 776 22.47 -19.96 -25.07
C HIS A 776 21.53 -20.96 -25.73
N ASN A 777 21.62 -21.11 -27.04
CA ASN A 777 20.80 -22.06 -27.83
C ASN A 777 19.30 -21.95 -27.48
N GLU A 778 18.75 -20.74 -27.52
CA GLU A 778 17.34 -20.44 -27.26
C GLU A 778 16.87 -20.73 -25.81
N ILE A 779 17.79 -21.08 -24.90
CA ILE A 779 17.49 -21.22 -23.48
C ILE A 779 18.10 -20.03 -22.75
N ARG A 780 17.25 -19.34 -21.99
CA ARG A 780 17.66 -18.31 -21.05
C ARG A 780 17.61 -18.86 -19.63
N TYR A 781 18.72 -18.83 -18.93
CA TYR A 781 18.83 -19.07 -17.50
C TYR A 781 18.86 -17.73 -16.78
N SER A 782 18.17 -17.62 -15.67
CA SER A 782 18.13 -16.41 -14.85
C SER A 782 18.29 -16.72 -13.37
N VAL A 783 18.98 -15.82 -12.67
CA VAL A 783 19.08 -15.83 -11.20
C VAL A 783 18.86 -14.39 -10.73
N ASN A 784 17.87 -14.17 -9.87
CA ASN A 784 17.67 -12.91 -9.15
C ASN A 784 18.01 -13.12 -7.68
N GLY A 785 18.92 -12.31 -7.12
CA GLY A 785 19.22 -12.25 -5.70
C GLY A 785 18.61 -10.99 -5.09
N ARG A 786 17.80 -11.15 -4.05
CA ARG A 786 17.20 -10.02 -3.30
C ARG A 786 17.71 -10.04 -1.88
N TYR A 787 18.34 -8.96 -1.45
CA TYR A 787 18.89 -8.78 -0.12
C TYR A 787 18.22 -7.61 0.60
N LEU A 788 17.80 -7.87 1.83
CA LEU A 788 17.34 -6.88 2.80
C LEU A 788 18.25 -6.95 4.03
N ASP A 789 18.80 -5.83 4.45
CA ASP A 789 19.58 -5.76 5.68
C ASP A 789 18.71 -6.01 6.91
N GLY A 790 19.28 -6.58 7.96
CA GLY A 790 18.60 -6.77 9.23
C GLY A 790 18.37 -5.46 9.96
N TYR A 791 17.40 -5.43 10.86
CA TYR A 791 17.05 -4.24 11.62
C TYR A 791 16.66 -4.58 13.06
N LYS A 792 16.62 -3.57 13.93
CA LYS A 792 16.28 -3.72 15.33
C LYS A 792 14.79 -3.55 15.55
N ASN A 793 14.17 -4.43 16.32
CA ASN A 793 12.88 -4.19 16.91
C ASN A 793 13.06 -3.35 18.17
N LEU A 794 12.47 -2.14 18.20
CA LEU A 794 12.55 -1.25 19.34
C LEU A 794 11.52 -1.58 20.41
N ARG A 795 10.51 -2.42 20.08
CA ARG A 795 9.49 -2.83 21.01
C ARG A 795 10.07 -3.66 22.16
N PRO A 796 9.79 -3.32 23.43
CA PRO A 796 10.20 -4.14 24.56
C PRO A 796 9.61 -5.55 24.46
N LEU A 797 10.47 -6.58 24.57
CA LEU A 797 10.02 -7.96 24.53
C LEU A 797 9.62 -8.45 25.92
N PRO A 798 8.36 -8.92 26.11
CA PRO A 798 7.98 -9.64 27.33
C PRO A 798 8.77 -10.95 27.47
N THR A 799 8.96 -11.40 28.71
CA THR A 799 9.65 -12.67 29.00
C THR A 799 9.07 -13.86 28.23
N ALA A 800 7.74 -13.88 28.04
CA ALA A 800 7.08 -14.93 27.28
C ALA A 800 7.46 -14.90 25.78
N ALA A 801 7.59 -13.73 25.18
CA ALA A 801 8.02 -13.60 23.79
C ALA A 801 9.47 -14.07 23.61
N ILE A 802 10.37 -13.71 24.55
CA ILE A 802 11.76 -14.18 24.56
C ILE A 802 11.79 -15.72 24.68
N ALA A 803 10.98 -16.30 25.56
CA ALA A 803 10.87 -17.75 25.72
C ALA A 803 10.34 -18.45 24.46
N SER A 804 9.53 -17.74 23.64
CA SER A 804 9.03 -18.21 22.34
C SER A 804 10.00 -17.95 21.17
N GLY A 805 11.22 -17.48 21.45
CA GLY A 805 12.29 -17.32 20.45
C GLY A 805 12.30 -15.96 19.71
N TYR A 806 11.54 -14.97 20.19
CA TYR A 806 11.63 -13.62 19.65
C TYR A 806 12.87 -12.90 20.16
N GLU A 807 13.49 -12.14 19.29
CA GLU A 807 14.65 -11.29 19.55
C GLU A 807 14.34 -9.83 19.22
N ASN A 808 15.10 -8.90 19.86
CA ASN A 808 15.06 -7.46 19.51
C ASN A 808 15.79 -7.16 18.19
N LYS A 809 15.95 -8.16 17.35
CA LYS A 809 16.65 -8.09 16.08
C LYS A 809 15.92 -8.94 15.05
N VAL A 810 15.65 -8.33 13.91
CA VAL A 810 15.18 -9.02 12.71
C VAL A 810 16.39 -9.30 11.82
N ASP A 811 16.60 -10.55 11.48
CA ASP A 811 17.76 -10.96 10.69
C ASP A 811 17.67 -10.47 9.24
N SER A 812 18.84 -10.35 8.60
CA SER A 812 18.89 -10.04 7.17
C SER A 812 18.24 -11.15 6.35
N PHE A 813 17.62 -10.74 5.26
CA PHE A 813 16.86 -11.62 4.38
C PHE A 813 17.47 -11.63 2.99
N LEU A 814 18.05 -12.76 2.59
CA LEU A 814 18.59 -12.99 1.26
C LEU A 814 17.85 -14.16 0.63
N VAL A 815 17.25 -13.94 -0.50
CA VAL A 815 16.54 -14.96 -1.30
C VAL A 815 17.04 -14.94 -2.74
N PHE A 816 16.95 -16.09 -3.39
CA PHE A 816 17.29 -16.26 -4.79
C PHE A 816 16.11 -16.81 -5.56
N ASP A 817 15.80 -16.18 -6.70
CA ASP A 817 14.84 -16.66 -7.66
C ASP A 817 15.66 -17.24 -8.85
N ILE A 818 15.38 -18.48 -9.22
CA ILE A 818 16.14 -19.20 -10.25
C ILE A 818 15.17 -19.66 -11.35
N GLY A 819 15.50 -19.39 -12.60
CA GLY A 819 14.60 -19.75 -13.70
C GLY A 819 15.31 -20.19 -14.97
N ALA A 820 14.53 -20.85 -15.81
CA ALA A 820 14.92 -21.20 -17.18
C ALA A 820 13.73 -21.01 -18.11
N THR A 821 13.95 -20.32 -19.23
CA THR A 821 12.96 -20.11 -20.28
C THR A 821 13.52 -20.62 -21.61
N LYS A 822 12.79 -21.53 -22.27
CA LYS A 822 13.10 -22.04 -23.59
C LYS A 822 12.23 -21.38 -24.64
N THR A 823 12.86 -20.80 -25.67
CA THR A 823 12.18 -20.27 -26.83
C THR A 823 12.12 -21.33 -27.95
N PHE A 824 10.98 -21.46 -28.59
CA PHE A 824 10.75 -22.31 -29.75
C PHE A 824 10.20 -21.45 -30.88
N GLU A 825 10.77 -21.61 -32.06
CA GLU A 825 10.21 -21.04 -33.29
C GLU A 825 9.28 -22.07 -33.95
N ILE A 826 8.00 -21.71 -34.09
CA ILE A 826 6.96 -22.55 -34.69
C ILE A 826 6.31 -21.77 -35.84
N ASN A 827 6.61 -22.14 -37.09
CA ASN A 827 6.06 -21.49 -38.28
C ASN A 827 6.22 -19.94 -38.29
N ASN A 828 7.39 -19.44 -37.90
CA ASN A 828 7.76 -18.02 -37.71
C ASN A 828 7.07 -17.34 -36.52
N ASN A 829 6.40 -18.08 -35.66
CA ASN A 829 5.83 -17.59 -34.39
C ASN A 829 6.73 -18.01 -33.25
N GLU A 830 6.71 -17.25 -32.17
CA GLU A 830 7.52 -17.51 -30.99
C GLU A 830 6.71 -18.12 -29.84
N LEU A 831 7.14 -19.31 -29.37
CA LEU A 831 6.61 -19.92 -28.14
C LEU A 831 7.71 -19.97 -27.09
N LYS A 832 7.47 -19.33 -25.94
CA LYS A 832 8.33 -19.39 -24.76
C LYS A 832 7.70 -20.21 -23.66
N LEU A 833 8.46 -21.18 -23.15
CA LEU A 833 8.09 -21.97 -21.97
C LEU A 833 9.08 -21.69 -20.85
N GLY A 834 8.57 -21.23 -19.70
CA GLY A 834 9.36 -20.90 -18.52
C GLY A 834 9.03 -21.80 -17.34
N LEU A 835 10.08 -22.13 -16.57
CA LEU A 835 10.00 -22.73 -15.24
C LEU A 835 10.88 -21.90 -14.32
N HIS A 836 10.28 -21.38 -13.24
CA HIS A 836 10.97 -20.50 -12.29
C HIS A 836 10.68 -20.94 -10.86
N LEU A 837 11.70 -20.92 -10.02
CA LEU A 837 11.63 -21.16 -8.58
C LEU A 837 11.91 -19.84 -7.88
N MET A 838 10.88 -19.17 -7.37
CA MET A 838 11.04 -17.98 -6.57
C MET A 838 11.33 -18.41 -5.12
N ASN A 839 12.21 -17.67 -4.44
CA ASN A 839 12.76 -18.10 -3.15
C ASN A 839 13.21 -19.58 -3.20
N ALA A 840 14.09 -19.91 -4.15
CA ALA A 840 14.45 -21.29 -4.52
C ALA A 840 14.96 -22.13 -3.32
N PHE A 841 15.52 -21.51 -2.30
CA PHE A 841 16.02 -22.18 -1.10
C PHE A 841 15.01 -22.22 0.05
N ASP A 842 13.76 -21.82 -0.19
CA ASP A 842 12.65 -21.88 0.75
C ASP A 842 12.93 -21.16 2.08
N LYS A 843 13.55 -19.98 1.97
CA LYS A 843 13.85 -19.18 3.16
C LYS A 843 12.59 -18.57 3.74
N SER A 844 12.34 -18.86 5.01
CA SER A 844 11.19 -18.32 5.75
C SER A 844 11.38 -16.83 6.09
N ALA A 845 10.29 -16.07 6.10
CA ALA A 845 10.28 -14.68 6.58
C ALA A 845 10.77 -14.61 8.03
N PRO A 846 11.63 -13.64 8.41
CA PRO A 846 12.08 -13.45 9.79
C PRO A 846 10.91 -13.15 10.72
N LEU A 847 10.99 -13.63 11.97
CA LEU A 847 10.02 -13.30 13.00
C LEU A 847 10.21 -11.87 13.51
N LEU A 848 9.10 -11.18 13.72
CA LEU A 848 9.02 -9.86 14.32
C LEU A 848 7.94 -9.88 15.39
N TYR A 849 8.31 -9.59 16.64
CA TYR A 849 7.33 -9.50 17.71
C TYR A 849 6.48 -8.24 17.58
N ASP A 850 5.19 -8.41 17.79
CA ASP A 850 4.22 -7.32 17.85
C ASP A 850 4.15 -6.49 16.56
N SER A 851 4.37 -7.14 15.42
CA SER A 851 3.97 -6.56 14.14
C SER A 851 2.45 -6.36 14.12
N PRO A 852 1.95 -5.31 13.48
CA PRO A 852 0.51 -5.02 13.46
C PRO A 852 -0.34 -6.18 12.93
N ASP A 853 0.19 -6.96 11.98
CA ASP A 853 -0.58 -7.94 11.23
C ASP A 853 -0.31 -9.37 11.70
N PHE A 854 0.90 -9.84 11.50
CA PHE A 854 1.36 -11.19 11.85
C PHE A 854 2.70 -11.10 12.58
N SER A 855 3.26 -12.23 12.99
CA SER A 855 4.58 -12.25 13.61
C SER A 855 5.74 -12.08 12.61
N PHE A 856 5.57 -11.28 11.57
CA PHE A 856 6.59 -10.89 10.58
C PHE A 856 6.23 -9.53 9.98
N ASP A 857 7.17 -8.87 9.32
CA ASP A 857 6.93 -7.60 8.65
C ASP A 857 6.32 -7.82 7.26
N THR A 858 5.01 -7.57 7.14
CA THR A 858 4.21 -7.82 5.93
C THR A 858 4.58 -6.92 4.75
N ARG A 859 5.24 -5.78 5.00
CA ARG A 859 5.65 -4.82 3.96
C ARG A 859 7.02 -5.11 3.36
N LEU A 860 7.83 -5.95 4.02
CA LEU A 860 9.18 -6.29 3.57
C LEU A 860 9.35 -7.75 3.16
N HIS A 861 8.56 -8.66 3.75
CA HIS A 861 8.78 -10.10 3.61
C HIS A 861 7.57 -10.81 3.04
N ASP A 862 7.81 -11.84 2.23
CA ASP A 862 6.80 -12.75 1.72
C ASP A 862 6.85 -14.07 2.52
N PRO A 863 5.80 -14.44 3.26
CA PRO A 863 5.81 -15.62 4.11
C PRO A 863 5.50 -16.93 3.36
N ARG A 864 5.13 -16.87 2.08
CA ARG A 864 4.69 -18.03 1.27
C ARG A 864 5.79 -19.08 1.06
N GLY A 865 7.06 -18.74 1.35
CA GLY A 865 8.18 -19.64 1.12
C GLY A 865 8.54 -19.75 -0.37
N ARG A 866 8.92 -20.95 -0.83
CA ARG A 866 9.28 -21.20 -2.21
C ARG A 866 8.03 -21.27 -3.09
N LEU A 867 8.05 -20.53 -4.21
CA LEU A 867 7.02 -20.56 -5.24
C LEU A 867 7.56 -21.22 -6.51
N ILE A 868 6.75 -22.05 -7.14
CA ILE A 868 7.02 -22.67 -8.43
C ILE A 868 6.15 -21.99 -9.46
N ASN A 869 6.76 -21.35 -10.46
CA ASN A 869 6.05 -20.65 -11.52
C ASN A 869 6.28 -21.35 -12.87
N LEU A 870 5.21 -21.68 -13.55
CA LEU A 870 5.18 -22.17 -14.93
C LEU A 870 4.59 -21.10 -15.83
N SER A 871 5.28 -20.72 -16.89
CA SER A 871 4.81 -19.73 -17.84
C SER A 871 4.84 -20.22 -19.27
N LEU A 872 3.83 -19.82 -20.04
CA LEU A 872 3.75 -20.02 -21.47
C LEU A 872 3.41 -18.69 -22.14
N ASN A 873 4.26 -18.25 -23.08
CA ASN A 873 4.00 -17.08 -23.89
C ASN A 873 4.04 -17.50 -25.36
N TYR A 874 2.98 -17.21 -26.11
CA TYR A 874 2.90 -17.49 -27.54
C TYR A 874 2.56 -16.23 -28.31
N GLU A 875 3.42 -15.87 -29.25
CA GLU A 875 3.31 -14.65 -30.06
C GLU A 875 3.22 -15.06 -31.55
N PHE A 876 2.19 -14.50 -32.27
CA PHE A 876 1.90 -14.81 -33.66
C PHE A 876 1.21 -13.68 -34.44
#